data_22bc18fdaf3054e6ff539356b7cb84c6
#
_entry.id   22bc18fdaf3054e6ff539356b7cb84c6
#
_cell.length_a   1.000
_cell.length_b   1.000
_cell.length_c   1.000
_cell.angle_alpha   90.00
_cell.angle_beta   90.00
_cell.angle_gamma   90.00
#
_symmetry.space_group_name_H-M   'P 1'
#
loop_
_entity.id
_entity.type
_entity.pdbx_description
1 polymer ?
#
loop_
_entity_poly.entity_id
_entity_poly.type
_entity_poly.pdbx_seq_one_letter_code
_entity_poly.pdbx_strand_id
1 'polypeptide(L)'
;MKQKTIILSALVCLLPTTMWADELPDSIYKSLELEQVVVTGTRTPKLLANTPVLTKLITADDIMKTDATNLRDVLQQVIPGIEFSYAMNQQVHMNFSGFGGQSMLILVDGERLAGETMDDVDFTRIGMDNVDHIEIVKGAASALYGSNAAGGVINIITKKKPNPCALNLNMRFGRHNEQRYGLSWQYARGKWNNLLTVNRNSSDNFNVHNGANPITRVVSTIYGDAVWNFKEQLTFRLNEKLRLTGRAGYFYRQLVRTSEVPERYRDFSGGLRGTWTPDLVNSVDFSYAFDQYDKSDYQRITRLDIRDYSNVQNSLRLLYNHTFEGENVLSVGADYMHDYLFNTNLEGRIRKQDSFDAFAQYDWNISPKWEVVGALRYDYFSDGRISRLTPKVSARYQPIHNLNVRFSYGMGFRAPTLKEKYYNFDMSGIWIVEGNPSLKPEVSQNFNASVDYTKGRYNFTVSAYCNKIENKIATGTPYYKNPSDIIPHLPYLNLDNYMVSGGEATAQARWTNGLTARLSYAYTNERLPKDKNSNSVNNQYIPARKHSMTGHIDWDHQWLKNYGTNIGLDGRFLSAVDNEEFVDYYDISKGIKTIHYPAYALFKLSLVQRIAKGVKVSVILDNIFNYKPEYYYLNCPLTDGTNLMIGMSVDVDKLF
;
A
#
# COMPACT_ATOMS: atom_id res chain seq x y z
N MET A 1 3.09 -0.24 39.00
CA MET A 1 4.24 -1.09 38.70
C MET A 1 3.95 -2.60 38.87
N LYS A 2 2.76 -3.12 38.47
CA LYS A 2 2.42 -4.56 38.61
C LYS A 2 1.79 -5.20 37.35
N GLN A 3 1.79 -4.51 36.22
CA GLN A 3 1.23 -5.06 34.96
C GLN A 3 2.27 -5.44 33.89
N LYS A 4 3.56 -5.22 34.12
CA LYS A 4 4.62 -5.50 33.13
C LYS A 4 5.15 -6.94 33.08
N THR A 5 4.77 -7.79 34.04
CA THR A 5 5.39 -9.13 34.19
C THR A 5 4.53 -10.29 33.64
N ILE A 6 3.26 -10.06 33.29
CA ILE A 6 2.34 -11.14 32.92
C ILE A 6 2.39 -11.45 31.41
N ILE A 7 2.78 -10.51 30.56
CA ILE A 7 2.76 -10.71 29.10
C ILE A 7 3.98 -11.52 28.59
N LEU A 8 5.10 -11.47 29.30
CA LEU A 8 6.31 -12.20 28.88
C LEU A 8 6.28 -13.68 29.27
N SER A 9 5.50 -14.06 30.29
CA SER A 9 5.42 -15.47 30.77
C SER A 9 4.50 -16.35 29.93
N ALA A 10 3.55 -15.81 29.22
CA ALA A 10 2.63 -16.57 28.38
C ALA A 10 3.23 -17.01 27.03
N LEU A 11 4.30 -16.35 26.57
CA LEU A 11 4.93 -16.64 25.28
C LEU A 11 5.97 -17.78 25.36
N VAL A 12 6.43 -18.13 26.54
CA VAL A 12 7.48 -19.17 26.74
C VAL A 12 6.90 -20.57 26.88
N CYS A 13 5.62 -20.72 27.19
CA CYS A 13 4.98 -22.03 27.39
C CYS A 13 4.48 -22.73 26.12
N LEU A 14 4.73 -22.20 24.92
CA LEU A 14 4.30 -22.81 23.65
C LEU A 14 5.45 -23.45 22.85
N LEU A 15 6.57 -23.73 23.47
CA LEU A 15 7.58 -24.59 22.82
C LEU A 15 7.16 -26.06 23.03
N PRO A 16 6.72 -26.79 22.01
CA PRO A 16 6.40 -28.19 22.17
C PRO A 16 7.70 -28.97 22.37
N THR A 17 7.72 -29.73 23.45
CA THR A 17 8.67 -30.86 23.64
C THR A 17 8.70 -31.71 22.40
N THR A 18 9.88 -32.03 21.95
CA THR A 18 10.21 -32.84 20.79
C THR A 18 9.33 -34.11 20.69
N MET A 19 8.32 -34.05 19.81
CA MET A 19 7.74 -35.28 19.23
C MET A 19 8.50 -35.56 17.94
N TRP A 20 9.14 -36.69 17.88
CA TRP A 20 9.69 -37.27 16.66
C TRP A 20 8.53 -37.52 15.71
N ALA A 21 8.41 -36.70 14.68
CA ALA A 21 7.49 -36.90 13.58
C ALA A 21 8.30 -37.39 12.38
N ASP A 22 7.84 -38.50 11.79
CA ASP A 22 8.36 -39.06 10.56
C ASP A 22 8.55 -37.96 9.50
N GLU A 23 9.70 -37.99 8.84
CA GLU A 23 10.01 -37.10 7.70
C GLU A 23 9.04 -37.41 6.56
N LEU A 24 7.99 -36.59 6.45
CA LEU A 24 7.18 -36.53 5.26
C LEU A 24 8.01 -35.91 4.11
N PRO A 25 7.82 -36.36 2.87
CA PRO A 25 8.66 -35.91 1.76
C PRO A 25 8.56 -34.37 1.59
N ASP A 26 9.72 -33.70 1.39
CA ASP A 26 9.90 -32.26 1.22
C ASP A 26 8.95 -31.60 0.18
N SER A 27 8.38 -32.42 -0.71
CA SER A 27 7.46 -31.97 -1.77
C SER A 27 6.11 -31.44 -1.27
N ILE A 28 5.68 -31.78 -0.04
CA ILE A 28 4.38 -31.35 0.51
C ILE A 28 4.51 -29.96 1.18
N TYR A 29 5.74 -29.53 1.50
CA TYR A 29 6.01 -28.32 2.27
C TYR A 29 6.73 -27.21 1.50
N LYS A 30 6.95 -27.38 0.19
CA LYS A 30 7.25 -26.21 -0.64
C LYS A 30 6.12 -25.23 -0.41
N SER A 31 6.40 -24.14 0.32
CA SER A 31 5.36 -23.18 0.65
C SER A 31 4.75 -22.72 -0.67
N LEU A 32 3.44 -22.86 -0.83
CA LEU A 32 2.69 -22.38 -2.00
C LEU A 32 3.08 -20.94 -2.38
N GLU A 33 3.54 -20.16 -1.43
CA GLU A 33 4.04 -18.79 -1.64
C GLU A 33 5.35 -18.74 -2.43
N LEU A 34 6.32 -19.62 -2.14
CA LEU A 34 7.62 -19.63 -2.84
C LEU A 34 7.51 -20.14 -4.28
N GLU A 35 6.47 -20.92 -4.59
CA GLU A 35 6.15 -21.37 -5.94
C GLU A 35 5.27 -20.36 -6.71
N GLN A 36 4.82 -19.26 -6.06
CA GLN A 36 4.05 -18.24 -6.74
C GLN A 36 4.93 -17.39 -7.67
N VAL A 37 4.37 -17.07 -8.81
CA VAL A 37 5.00 -16.21 -9.81
C VAL A 37 4.71 -14.76 -9.46
N VAL A 38 5.76 -13.97 -9.34
CA VAL A 38 5.71 -12.53 -9.13
C VAL A 38 6.33 -11.78 -10.30
N VAL A 39 5.92 -10.54 -10.51
CA VAL A 39 6.35 -9.73 -11.66
C VAL A 39 6.96 -8.38 -11.26
N THR A 40 6.65 -7.87 -10.07
CA THR A 40 7.01 -6.49 -9.69
C THR A 40 8.50 -6.30 -9.48
N GLY A 41 9.22 -7.30 -9.00
CA GLY A 41 10.65 -7.18 -8.71
C GLY A 41 11.53 -6.98 -9.96
N THR A 42 11.12 -7.54 -11.09
CA THR A 42 11.91 -7.60 -12.34
C THR A 42 11.13 -7.23 -13.59
N ARG A 43 9.86 -6.85 -13.50
CA ARG A 43 8.91 -6.69 -14.63
C ARG A 43 8.78 -7.92 -15.55
N THR A 44 9.33 -9.04 -15.13
CA THR A 44 9.22 -10.34 -15.81
C THR A 44 8.66 -11.38 -14.84
N PRO A 45 7.82 -12.32 -15.29
CA PRO A 45 7.31 -13.38 -14.41
C PRO A 45 8.45 -14.25 -13.87
N LYS A 46 8.56 -14.34 -12.54
CA LYS A 46 9.54 -15.20 -11.84
C LYS A 46 8.91 -15.86 -10.63
N LEU A 47 9.39 -17.06 -10.30
CA LEU A 47 9.08 -17.65 -9.01
C LEU A 47 9.62 -16.75 -7.89
N LEU A 48 8.83 -16.53 -6.84
CA LEU A 48 9.22 -15.71 -5.69
C LEU A 48 10.56 -16.17 -5.08
N ALA A 49 10.78 -17.48 -4.98
CA ALA A 49 12.04 -18.03 -4.51
C ALA A 49 13.27 -17.62 -5.36
N ASN A 50 13.05 -17.37 -6.65
CA ASN A 50 14.12 -17.08 -7.62
C ASN A 50 14.29 -15.57 -7.88
N THR A 51 13.48 -14.69 -7.27
CA THR A 51 13.66 -13.26 -7.50
C THR A 51 14.93 -12.73 -6.84
N PRO A 52 15.76 -11.93 -7.54
CA PRO A 52 16.96 -11.31 -6.95
C PRO A 52 16.63 -10.10 -6.08
N VAL A 53 15.41 -9.62 -6.12
CA VAL A 53 14.91 -8.52 -5.29
C VAL A 53 13.97 -9.07 -4.23
N LEU A 54 14.16 -8.68 -2.96
CA LEU A 54 13.23 -9.09 -1.90
C LEU A 54 11.84 -8.56 -2.20
N THR A 55 10.95 -9.47 -2.55
CA THR A 55 9.54 -9.20 -2.79
C THR A 55 8.72 -9.86 -1.70
N LYS A 56 7.90 -9.08 -0.98
CA LYS A 56 6.90 -9.64 -0.07
C LYS A 56 5.61 -9.89 -0.84
N LEU A 57 5.00 -11.01 -0.55
CA LEU A 57 3.76 -11.43 -1.16
C LEU A 57 2.67 -11.52 -0.09
N ILE A 58 1.50 -10.93 -0.38
CA ILE A 58 0.28 -11.13 0.39
C ILE A 58 -0.67 -11.88 -0.52
N THR A 59 -1.00 -13.10 -0.15
CA THR A 59 -1.83 -14.00 -0.98
C THR A 59 -3.32 -13.67 -0.85
N ALA A 60 -4.15 -14.18 -1.78
CA ALA A 60 -5.60 -14.12 -1.64
C ALA A 60 -6.10 -14.78 -0.35
N ASP A 61 -5.41 -15.83 0.11
CA ASP A 61 -5.72 -16.50 1.38
C ASP A 61 -5.43 -15.60 2.60
N ASP A 62 -4.29 -14.88 2.61
CA ASP A 62 -3.99 -13.88 3.63
C ASP A 62 -5.05 -12.77 3.66
N ILE A 63 -5.46 -12.26 2.48
CA ILE A 63 -6.49 -11.21 2.36
C ILE A 63 -7.83 -11.72 2.91
N MET A 64 -8.21 -12.94 2.58
CA MET A 64 -9.46 -13.54 3.05
C MET A 64 -9.43 -13.79 4.57
N LYS A 65 -8.31 -14.26 5.11
CA LYS A 65 -8.15 -14.52 6.55
C LYS A 65 -8.13 -13.25 7.38
N THR A 66 -7.55 -12.19 6.84
CA THR A 66 -7.55 -10.88 7.50
C THR A 66 -8.90 -10.17 7.45
N ASP A 67 -9.84 -10.65 6.61
CA ASP A 67 -11.15 -10.02 6.36
C ASP A 67 -11.05 -8.50 6.14
N ALA A 68 -10.04 -8.10 5.41
CA ALA A 68 -9.77 -6.70 5.12
C ALA A 68 -10.70 -6.18 4.01
N THR A 69 -11.14 -4.94 4.14
CA THR A 69 -12.08 -4.32 3.19
C THR A 69 -11.38 -3.56 2.08
N ASN A 70 -10.22 -3.02 2.36
CA ASN A 70 -9.42 -2.22 1.44
C ASN A 70 -7.93 -2.47 1.65
N LEU A 71 -7.11 -1.91 0.77
CA LEU A 71 -5.66 -2.09 0.78
C LEU A 71 -5.01 -1.66 2.11
N ARG A 72 -5.44 -0.55 2.70
CA ARG A 72 -4.89 -0.06 3.98
C ARG A 72 -5.01 -1.12 5.07
N ASP A 73 -6.19 -1.74 5.20
CA ASP A 73 -6.47 -2.72 6.25
C ASP A 73 -5.60 -3.96 6.11
N VAL A 74 -5.41 -4.45 4.87
CA VAL A 74 -4.49 -5.57 4.57
C VAL A 74 -3.06 -5.22 4.98
N LEU A 75 -2.56 -4.09 4.49
CA LEU A 75 -1.17 -3.68 4.72
C LEU A 75 -0.86 -3.53 6.21
N GLN A 76 -1.77 -2.93 6.97
CA GLN A 76 -1.59 -2.75 8.42
C GLN A 76 -1.48 -4.06 9.20
N GLN A 77 -2.21 -5.10 8.78
CA GLN A 77 -2.27 -6.37 9.49
C GLN A 77 -1.13 -7.30 9.13
N VAL A 78 -0.68 -7.25 7.88
CA VAL A 78 0.29 -8.23 7.35
C VAL A 78 1.73 -7.72 7.38
N ILE A 79 1.95 -6.41 7.18
CA ILE A 79 3.28 -5.85 6.99
C ILE A 79 3.72 -5.05 8.22
N PRO A 80 4.76 -5.47 8.94
CA PRO A 80 5.35 -4.64 9.98
C PRO A 80 6.05 -3.42 9.36
N GLY A 81 6.12 -2.31 10.11
CA GLY A 81 6.77 -1.06 9.66
C GLY A 81 5.93 -0.21 8.72
N ILE A 82 4.70 -0.60 8.39
CA ILE A 82 3.73 0.28 7.74
C ILE A 82 2.92 0.99 8.81
N GLU A 83 2.88 2.31 8.72
CA GLU A 83 2.06 3.18 9.56
C GLU A 83 1.16 4.06 8.69
N PHE A 84 0.01 4.41 9.23
CA PHE A 84 -0.90 5.37 8.62
C PHE A 84 -1.15 6.51 9.59
N SER A 85 -1.04 7.72 9.09
CA SER A 85 -1.45 8.94 9.77
C SER A 85 -2.64 9.57 9.03
N TYR A 86 -3.30 10.49 9.71
CA TYR A 86 -4.53 11.09 9.19
C TYR A 86 -4.40 12.60 9.27
N ALA A 87 -4.53 13.28 8.15
CA ALA A 87 -4.59 14.73 8.11
C ALA A 87 -5.86 15.24 8.84
N MET A 88 -5.93 16.55 9.10
CA MET A 88 -7.10 17.17 9.71
C MET A 88 -8.39 16.93 8.90
N ASN A 89 -8.27 16.78 7.58
CA ASN A 89 -9.36 16.41 6.69
C ASN A 89 -9.61 14.89 6.63
N GLN A 90 -8.93 14.10 7.47
CA GLN A 90 -8.97 12.63 7.51
C GLN A 90 -8.45 11.94 6.25
N GLN A 91 -7.73 12.66 5.43
CA GLN A 91 -6.97 12.06 4.35
C GLN A 91 -5.87 11.16 4.94
N VAL A 92 -5.74 9.99 4.35
CA VAL A 92 -4.83 8.95 4.84
C VAL A 92 -3.45 9.16 4.25
N HIS A 93 -2.43 9.16 5.10
CA HIS A 93 -1.03 9.22 4.69
C HIS A 93 -0.32 7.94 5.12
N MET A 94 0.31 7.27 4.17
CA MET A 94 1.10 6.07 4.41
C MET A 94 2.56 6.43 4.70
N ASN A 95 3.12 5.85 5.74
CA ASN A 95 4.56 5.79 5.97
C ASN A 95 5.02 4.33 5.97
N PHE A 96 5.95 4.02 5.08
CA PHE A 96 6.54 2.70 5.00
C PHE A 96 8.06 2.80 5.10
N SER A 97 8.61 2.36 6.23
CA SER A 97 10.06 2.39 6.47
C SER A 97 10.65 3.79 6.23
N GLY A 98 9.95 4.86 6.68
CA GLY A 98 10.36 6.25 6.54
C GLY A 98 10.09 6.88 5.18
N PHE A 99 9.53 6.15 4.21
CA PHE A 99 9.04 6.74 2.98
C PHE A 99 7.55 7.05 3.10
N GLY A 100 7.20 8.31 2.88
CA GLY A 100 5.79 8.73 2.78
C GLY A 100 5.15 8.25 1.47
N GLY A 101 3.82 8.36 1.39
CA GLY A 101 3.03 7.82 0.29
C GLY A 101 3.44 8.26 -1.10
N GLN A 102 3.90 9.52 -1.26
CA GLN A 102 4.38 10.03 -2.56
C GLN A 102 5.72 9.41 -3.01
N SER A 103 6.43 8.69 -2.14
CA SER A 103 7.68 7.98 -2.48
C SER A 103 7.45 6.46 -2.62
N MET A 104 6.21 6.00 -2.39
CA MET A 104 5.77 4.61 -2.58
C MET A 104 4.76 4.55 -3.71
N LEU A 105 5.11 3.86 -4.78
CA LEU A 105 4.23 3.75 -5.94
C LEU A 105 3.19 2.64 -5.75
N ILE A 106 1.92 2.99 -5.88
CA ILE A 106 0.81 2.05 -5.84
C ILE A 106 0.31 1.78 -7.25
N LEU A 107 0.25 0.51 -7.60
CA LEU A 107 -0.16 0.03 -8.91
C LEU A 107 -1.32 -0.97 -8.81
N VAL A 108 -2.17 -0.99 -9.82
CA VAL A 108 -3.12 -2.07 -10.05
C VAL A 108 -2.79 -2.69 -11.41
N ASP A 109 -2.43 -3.97 -11.41
CA ASP A 109 -1.94 -4.70 -12.60
C ASP A 109 -0.78 -3.98 -13.33
N GLY A 110 0.08 -3.29 -12.58
CA GLY A 110 1.21 -2.56 -13.10
C GLY A 110 0.90 -1.15 -13.61
N GLU A 111 -0.32 -0.63 -13.45
CA GLU A 111 -0.72 0.70 -13.88
C GLU A 111 -0.95 1.63 -12.69
N ARG A 112 -0.52 2.90 -12.84
CA ARG A 112 -0.66 3.94 -11.81
C ARG A 112 -2.12 4.36 -11.62
N LEU A 113 -2.42 4.89 -10.44
CA LEU A 113 -3.69 5.54 -10.12
C LEU A 113 -3.50 7.06 -10.03
N ALA A 114 -4.40 7.84 -10.62
CA ALA A 114 -4.44 9.28 -10.45
C ALA A 114 -4.83 9.70 -9.02
N GLY A 115 -4.58 10.95 -8.65
CA GLY A 115 -4.96 11.52 -7.36
C GLY A 115 -3.82 11.64 -6.35
N GLU A 116 -2.61 11.22 -6.69
CA GLU A 116 -1.42 11.38 -5.83
C GLU A 116 -1.14 12.86 -5.47
N THR A 117 -1.61 13.80 -6.29
CA THR A 117 -1.48 15.23 -6.03
C THR A 117 -2.38 15.74 -4.90
N MET A 118 -3.25 14.91 -4.34
CA MET A 118 -3.98 15.20 -3.09
C MET A 118 -3.20 14.76 -1.83
N ASP A 119 -2.03 14.19 -1.97
CA ASP A 119 -1.04 13.66 -1.03
C ASP A 119 -0.83 12.16 -1.23
N ASP A 120 -1.76 11.29 -0.88
CA ASP A 120 -1.72 9.85 -1.16
C ASP A 120 -2.91 9.43 -2.04
N VAL A 121 -2.75 8.30 -2.70
CA VAL A 121 -3.85 7.64 -3.40
C VAL A 121 -4.97 7.29 -2.43
N ASP A 122 -6.21 7.50 -2.82
CA ASP A 122 -7.36 7.06 -2.01
C ASP A 122 -7.45 5.53 -1.96
N PHE A 123 -7.04 4.94 -0.84
CA PHE A 123 -7.01 3.48 -0.63
C PHE A 123 -8.39 2.84 -0.70
N THR A 124 -9.48 3.59 -0.54
CA THR A 124 -10.85 3.07 -0.64
C THR A 124 -11.26 2.74 -2.08
N ARG A 125 -10.51 3.24 -3.09
CA ARG A 125 -10.66 2.88 -4.51
C ARG A 125 -10.27 1.43 -4.80
N ILE A 126 -9.50 0.80 -3.89
CA ILE A 126 -8.90 -0.52 -4.09
C ILE A 126 -9.62 -1.53 -3.19
N GLY A 127 -10.69 -2.12 -3.71
CA GLY A 127 -11.38 -3.23 -3.04
C GLY A 127 -10.61 -4.53 -3.13
N MET A 128 -10.75 -5.40 -2.13
CA MET A 128 -9.97 -6.65 -2.03
C MET A 128 -10.65 -7.87 -2.68
N ASP A 129 -11.91 -7.79 -3.10
CA ASP A 129 -12.68 -8.95 -3.56
C ASP A 129 -12.16 -9.58 -4.86
N ASN A 130 -11.53 -8.78 -5.71
CA ASN A 130 -10.96 -9.22 -7.00
C ASN A 130 -9.43 -9.35 -6.97
N VAL A 131 -8.80 -9.26 -5.82
CA VAL A 131 -7.35 -9.36 -5.71
C VAL A 131 -6.92 -10.83 -5.69
N ASP A 132 -5.95 -11.18 -6.54
CA ASP A 132 -5.28 -12.48 -6.54
C ASP A 132 -4.14 -12.49 -5.51
N HIS A 133 -3.31 -11.45 -5.55
CA HIS A 133 -2.25 -11.24 -4.56
C HIS A 133 -1.75 -9.80 -4.62
N ILE A 134 -0.99 -9.39 -3.61
CA ILE A 134 -0.31 -8.08 -3.56
C ILE A 134 1.19 -8.34 -3.49
N GLU A 135 1.94 -7.73 -4.41
CA GLU A 135 3.40 -7.77 -4.44
C GLU A 135 3.98 -6.47 -3.88
N ILE A 136 4.89 -6.57 -2.93
CA ILE A 136 5.54 -5.42 -2.30
C ILE A 136 7.05 -5.54 -2.48
N VAL A 137 7.61 -4.62 -3.27
CA VAL A 137 9.05 -4.48 -3.47
C VAL A 137 9.53 -3.31 -2.63
N LYS A 138 10.46 -3.56 -1.71
CA LYS A 138 11.08 -2.54 -0.87
C LYS A 138 12.34 -1.95 -1.49
N GLY A 139 12.59 -0.67 -1.21
CA GLY A 139 13.75 0.06 -1.70
C GLY A 139 13.57 0.58 -3.12
N ALA A 140 14.63 1.13 -3.71
CA ALA A 140 14.53 1.79 -5.01
C ALA A 140 14.05 0.86 -6.11
N ALA A 141 12.84 1.11 -6.57
CA ALA A 141 12.27 0.50 -7.75
C ALA A 141 12.18 1.51 -8.92
N SER A 142 12.70 2.72 -8.74
CA SER A 142 12.63 3.79 -9.75
C SER A 142 13.28 3.43 -11.08
N ALA A 143 14.32 2.58 -11.07
CA ALA A 143 14.94 2.07 -12.30
C ALA A 143 13.96 1.26 -13.19
N LEU A 144 12.85 0.77 -12.63
CA LEU A 144 11.83 0.04 -13.40
C LEU A 144 10.53 0.81 -13.52
N TYR A 145 10.13 1.56 -12.49
CA TYR A 145 8.81 2.16 -12.36
C TYR A 145 8.81 3.69 -12.39
N GLY A 146 10.01 4.31 -12.42
CA GLY A 146 10.19 5.76 -12.52
C GLY A 146 9.97 6.52 -11.23
N SER A 147 9.57 7.78 -11.36
CA SER A 147 9.26 8.67 -10.24
C SER A 147 8.23 8.06 -9.29
N ASN A 148 8.32 8.41 -8.00
CA ASN A 148 7.47 7.96 -6.89
C ASN A 148 7.74 6.51 -6.42
N ALA A 149 8.66 5.77 -7.07
CA ALA A 149 9.08 4.44 -6.64
C ALA A 149 10.42 4.46 -5.86
N ALA A 150 10.77 5.59 -5.23
CA ALA A 150 12.01 5.75 -4.48
C ALA A 150 12.07 4.89 -3.21
N GLY A 151 10.95 4.72 -2.53
CA GLY A 151 10.78 3.86 -1.35
C GLY A 151 10.36 2.43 -1.68
N GLY A 152 9.78 2.22 -2.86
CA GLY A 152 9.32 0.91 -3.30
C GLY A 152 8.04 0.95 -4.12
N VAL A 153 7.50 -0.23 -4.37
CA VAL A 153 6.27 -0.42 -5.15
C VAL A 153 5.34 -1.40 -4.43
N ILE A 154 4.07 -1.07 -4.37
CA ILE A 154 2.97 -1.95 -3.96
C ILE A 154 2.11 -2.19 -5.20
N ASN A 155 2.11 -3.40 -5.73
CA ASN A 155 1.38 -3.76 -6.94
C ASN A 155 0.28 -4.77 -6.60
N ILE A 156 -0.95 -4.37 -6.83
CA ILE A 156 -2.14 -5.18 -6.62
C ILE A 156 -2.43 -5.94 -7.91
N ILE A 157 -2.29 -7.25 -7.86
CA ILE A 157 -2.57 -8.13 -8.99
C ILE A 157 -3.98 -8.66 -8.89
N THR A 158 -4.78 -8.41 -9.94
CA THR A 158 -6.16 -8.89 -10.01
C THR A 158 -6.25 -10.32 -10.53
N LYS A 159 -7.33 -11.03 -10.17
CA LYS A 159 -7.58 -12.40 -10.60
C LYS A 159 -7.68 -12.48 -12.13
N LYS A 160 -6.92 -13.41 -12.72
CA LYS A 160 -6.84 -13.59 -14.20
C LYS A 160 -7.25 -14.98 -14.67
N LYS A 161 -7.39 -15.93 -13.73
CA LYS A 161 -7.75 -17.30 -14.09
C LYS A 161 -9.19 -17.35 -14.57
N PRO A 162 -9.44 -17.77 -15.83
CA PRO A 162 -10.79 -17.90 -16.33
C PRO A 162 -11.49 -19.06 -15.60
N ASN A 163 -12.65 -18.75 -15.01
CA ASN A 163 -13.59 -19.78 -14.57
C ASN A 163 -14.74 -19.77 -15.58
N PRO A 164 -15.23 -20.91 -16.08
CA PRO A 164 -16.30 -20.96 -17.06
C PRO A 164 -17.52 -20.15 -16.65
N CYS A 165 -17.89 -20.19 -15.37
CA CYS A 165 -18.86 -19.32 -14.75
C CYS A 165 -18.61 -19.35 -13.24
N ALA A 166 -18.42 -18.19 -12.62
CA ALA A 166 -18.33 -18.04 -11.16
C ALA A 166 -19.08 -16.78 -10.74
N LEU A 167 -19.91 -16.90 -9.71
CA LEU A 167 -20.60 -15.78 -9.09
C LEU A 167 -20.40 -15.87 -7.59
N ASN A 168 -19.68 -14.89 -7.04
CA ASN A 168 -19.52 -14.72 -5.61
C ASN A 168 -20.31 -13.53 -5.13
N LEU A 169 -21.08 -13.71 -4.07
CA LEU A 169 -21.81 -12.69 -3.33
C LEU A 169 -21.27 -12.65 -1.91
N ASN A 170 -20.99 -11.47 -1.39
CA ASN A 170 -20.60 -11.30 0.00
C ASN A 170 -21.33 -10.14 0.64
N MET A 171 -21.59 -10.27 1.93
CA MET A 171 -22.18 -9.23 2.76
C MET A 171 -21.55 -9.26 4.15
N ARG A 172 -21.42 -8.09 4.78
CA ARG A 172 -20.92 -7.94 6.14
C ARG A 172 -21.58 -6.76 6.82
N PHE A 173 -21.81 -6.92 8.13
CA PHE A 173 -22.37 -5.91 9.00
C PHE A 173 -21.50 -5.76 10.24
N GLY A 174 -21.28 -4.54 10.69
CA GLY A 174 -20.46 -4.22 11.85
C GLY A 174 -21.04 -3.06 12.65
N ARG A 175 -20.25 -2.63 13.64
CA ARG A 175 -20.58 -1.47 14.47
C ARG A 175 -20.62 -0.18 13.64
N HIS A 176 -21.24 0.87 14.15
CA HIS A 176 -21.45 2.15 13.45
C HIS A 176 -22.15 1.99 12.10
N ASN A 177 -23.15 1.09 12.05
CA ASN A 177 -23.88 0.79 10.83
C ASN A 177 -22.97 0.43 9.65
N GLU A 178 -21.80 -0.17 9.94
CA GLU A 178 -20.91 -0.63 8.88
C GLU A 178 -21.63 -1.70 8.05
N GLN A 179 -21.72 -1.46 6.76
CA GLN A 179 -22.34 -2.36 5.80
C GLN A 179 -21.39 -2.53 4.61
N ARG A 180 -21.21 -3.77 4.22
CA ARG A 180 -20.47 -4.12 3.01
C ARG A 180 -21.30 -5.09 2.17
N TYR A 181 -21.32 -4.83 0.87
CA TYR A 181 -21.90 -5.70 -0.13
C TYR A 181 -20.92 -5.84 -1.28
N GLY A 182 -20.67 -7.06 -1.72
CA GLY A 182 -19.79 -7.36 -2.83
C GLY A 182 -20.43 -8.36 -3.78
N LEU A 183 -20.23 -8.13 -5.06
CA LEU A 183 -20.55 -9.04 -6.14
C LEU A 183 -19.33 -9.18 -7.03
N SER A 184 -18.93 -10.41 -7.32
CA SER A 184 -17.92 -10.72 -8.32
C SER A 184 -18.47 -11.78 -9.27
N TRP A 185 -18.62 -11.40 -10.53
CA TRP A 185 -19.10 -12.29 -11.59
C TRP A 185 -18.02 -12.50 -12.64
N GLN A 186 -17.69 -13.75 -12.86
CA GLN A 186 -16.73 -14.16 -13.87
C GLN A 186 -17.41 -15.11 -14.85
N TYR A 187 -17.16 -14.86 -16.14
CA TYR A 187 -17.68 -15.70 -17.20
C TYR A 187 -16.63 -15.86 -18.30
N ALA A 188 -16.27 -17.10 -18.61
CA ALA A 188 -15.33 -17.42 -19.68
C ALA A 188 -15.93 -18.40 -20.66
N ARG A 189 -15.96 -18.03 -21.96
CA ARG A 189 -16.44 -18.89 -23.04
C ARG A 189 -15.59 -18.67 -24.31
N GLY A 190 -14.97 -19.75 -24.79
CA GLY A 190 -14.14 -19.70 -25.98
C GLY A 190 -12.98 -18.72 -25.83
N LYS A 191 -12.96 -17.68 -26.64
CA LYS A 191 -11.90 -16.65 -26.67
C LYS A 191 -12.15 -15.50 -25.69
N TRP A 192 -13.31 -15.44 -25.05
CA TRP A 192 -13.73 -14.35 -24.17
C TRP A 192 -13.64 -14.72 -22.71
N ASN A 193 -13.16 -13.80 -21.91
CA ASN A 193 -13.22 -13.85 -20.46
C ASN A 193 -13.67 -12.48 -19.94
N ASN A 194 -14.71 -12.48 -19.14
CA ASN A 194 -15.30 -11.30 -18.50
C ASN A 194 -15.15 -11.42 -17.00
N LEU A 195 -14.88 -10.31 -16.33
CA LEU A 195 -14.85 -10.19 -14.88
C LEU A 195 -15.45 -8.86 -14.46
N LEU A 196 -16.63 -8.90 -13.87
CA LEU A 196 -17.33 -7.78 -13.28
C LEU A 196 -17.24 -7.83 -11.76
N THR A 197 -16.89 -6.72 -11.13
CA THR A 197 -16.87 -6.57 -9.67
C THR A 197 -17.65 -5.31 -9.29
N VAL A 198 -18.55 -5.47 -8.33
CA VAL A 198 -19.32 -4.36 -7.76
C VAL A 198 -19.22 -4.44 -6.25
N ASN A 199 -18.81 -3.34 -5.62
CA ASN A 199 -18.69 -3.25 -4.17
C ASN A 199 -19.37 -2.00 -3.66
N ARG A 200 -20.06 -2.13 -2.52
CA ARG A 200 -20.57 -1.02 -1.73
C ARG A 200 -20.12 -1.19 -0.28
N ASN A 201 -19.45 -0.16 0.24
CA ASN A 201 -19.08 -0.07 1.66
C ASN A 201 -19.68 1.21 2.23
N SER A 202 -20.22 1.15 3.44
CA SER A 202 -20.69 2.35 4.13
C SER A 202 -20.56 2.21 5.64
N SER A 203 -20.39 3.33 6.33
CA SER A 203 -20.38 3.41 7.80
C SER A 203 -20.91 4.77 8.25
N ASP A 204 -21.40 4.84 9.48
CA ASP A 204 -21.78 6.09 10.13
C ASP A 204 -20.58 6.73 10.85
N ASN A 205 -20.72 7.99 11.23
CA ASN A 205 -19.72 8.72 12.00
C ASN A 205 -19.57 8.12 13.40
N PHE A 206 -18.34 8.17 13.94
CA PHE A 206 -18.09 7.83 15.34
C PHE A 206 -16.96 8.68 15.92
N ASN A 207 -16.89 8.79 17.23
CA ASN A 207 -15.82 9.50 17.93
C ASN A 207 -14.78 8.50 18.42
N VAL A 208 -13.51 8.76 18.14
CA VAL A 208 -12.39 7.94 18.64
C VAL A 208 -12.34 8.02 20.17
N HIS A 209 -12.60 9.19 20.73
CA HIS A 209 -12.69 9.45 22.15
C HIS A 209 -13.71 10.52 22.46
N ASN A 210 -14.32 10.47 23.66
CA ASN A 210 -15.29 11.48 24.10
C ASN A 210 -14.62 12.74 24.67
N GLY A 211 -13.31 12.71 24.92
CA GLY A 211 -12.52 13.84 25.40
C GLY A 211 -11.94 14.68 24.25
N ALA A 212 -11.82 15.97 24.47
CA ALA A 212 -11.11 16.84 23.54
C ALA A 212 -9.60 16.57 23.61
N ASN A 213 -8.93 16.64 22.47
CA ASN A 213 -7.47 16.64 22.40
C ASN A 213 -6.94 17.79 23.28
N PRO A 214 -6.01 17.56 24.23
CA PRO A 214 -5.55 18.58 25.17
C PRO A 214 -4.87 19.77 24.47
N ILE A 215 -4.44 19.64 23.21
CA ILE A 215 -3.78 20.67 22.43
C ILE A 215 -4.79 21.41 21.55
N THR A 216 -5.49 20.67 20.69
CA THR A 216 -6.42 21.24 19.71
C THR A 216 -7.79 21.54 20.29
N ARG A 217 -8.11 20.98 21.48
CA ARG A 217 -9.41 21.05 22.15
C ARG A 217 -10.59 20.58 21.28
N VAL A 218 -10.31 19.84 20.24
CA VAL A 218 -11.31 19.32 19.30
C VAL A 218 -11.59 17.84 19.61
N VAL A 219 -12.85 17.49 19.73
CA VAL A 219 -13.31 16.09 19.75
C VAL A 219 -13.16 15.54 18.34
N SER A 220 -12.48 14.41 18.18
CA SER A 220 -12.23 13.87 16.84
C SER A 220 -13.29 12.88 16.45
N THR A 221 -14.18 13.35 15.61
CA THR A 221 -15.15 12.52 14.90
C THR A 221 -14.48 11.91 13.68
N ILE A 222 -14.53 10.58 13.56
CA ILE A 222 -14.25 9.88 12.32
C ILE A 222 -15.51 9.92 11.48
N TYR A 223 -15.42 10.55 10.32
CA TYR A 223 -16.56 10.70 9.44
C TYR A 223 -16.81 9.41 8.68
N GLY A 224 -18.04 8.95 8.73
CA GLY A 224 -18.50 7.84 7.93
C GLY A 224 -18.58 8.22 6.46
N ASP A 225 -18.48 7.22 5.63
CA ASP A 225 -18.59 7.38 4.18
C ASP A 225 -19.49 6.31 3.54
N ALA A 226 -19.87 6.57 2.30
CA ALA A 226 -20.51 5.60 1.43
C ALA A 226 -19.70 5.51 0.14
N VAL A 227 -19.14 4.33 -0.11
CA VAL A 227 -18.26 4.04 -1.23
C VAL A 227 -18.91 3.05 -2.17
N TRP A 228 -18.85 3.32 -3.47
CA TRP A 228 -19.21 2.41 -4.54
C TRP A 228 -18.02 2.20 -5.47
N ASN A 229 -17.76 0.94 -5.83
CA ASN A 229 -16.75 0.54 -6.79
C ASN A 229 -17.38 -0.37 -7.84
N PHE A 230 -17.25 0.00 -9.12
CA PHE A 230 -17.63 -0.80 -10.26
C PHE A 230 -16.38 -1.02 -11.10
N LYS A 231 -16.01 -2.26 -11.38
CA LYS A 231 -14.88 -2.61 -12.23
C LYS A 231 -15.26 -3.71 -13.18
N GLU A 232 -14.94 -3.50 -14.45
CA GLU A 232 -15.16 -4.44 -15.55
C GLU A 232 -13.84 -4.72 -16.23
N GLN A 233 -13.55 -5.98 -16.48
CA GLN A 233 -12.40 -6.43 -17.28
C GLN A 233 -12.84 -7.44 -18.29
N LEU A 234 -12.65 -7.11 -19.56
CA LEU A 234 -12.94 -7.97 -20.70
C LEU A 234 -11.65 -8.38 -21.37
N THR A 235 -11.38 -9.68 -21.43
CA THR A 235 -10.21 -10.24 -22.11
C THR A 235 -10.63 -11.03 -23.33
N PHE A 236 -10.02 -10.73 -24.46
CA PHE A 236 -10.23 -11.41 -25.73
C PHE A 236 -8.93 -12.02 -26.23
N ARG A 237 -8.91 -13.34 -26.46
CA ARG A 237 -7.81 -14.06 -27.08
C ARG A 237 -8.05 -14.13 -28.58
N LEU A 238 -7.42 -13.21 -29.33
CA LEU A 238 -7.54 -13.20 -30.78
C LEU A 238 -7.03 -14.53 -31.38
N ASN A 239 -5.85 -14.94 -30.92
CA ASN A 239 -5.22 -16.23 -31.21
C ASN A 239 -4.31 -16.63 -30.05
N GLU A 240 -3.52 -17.71 -30.19
CA GLU A 240 -2.60 -18.18 -29.14
C GLU A 240 -1.49 -17.17 -28.81
N LYS A 241 -1.17 -16.28 -29.75
CA LYS A 241 -0.07 -15.31 -29.63
C LYS A 241 -0.51 -13.92 -29.19
N LEU A 242 -1.79 -13.55 -29.36
CA LEU A 242 -2.28 -12.20 -29.10
C LEU A 242 -3.52 -12.21 -28.18
N ARG A 243 -3.36 -11.58 -27.03
CA ARG A 243 -4.40 -11.34 -26.04
C ARG A 243 -4.62 -9.85 -25.87
N LEU A 244 -5.87 -9.42 -25.95
CA LEU A 244 -6.31 -8.06 -25.71
C LEU A 244 -7.14 -8.02 -24.43
N THR A 245 -6.93 -7.01 -23.59
CA THR A 245 -7.68 -6.80 -22.34
C THR A 245 -8.14 -5.35 -22.29
N GLY A 246 -9.46 -5.15 -22.26
CA GLY A 246 -10.09 -3.86 -21.98
C GLY A 246 -10.53 -3.79 -20.52
N ARG A 247 -10.39 -2.61 -19.92
CA ARG A 247 -10.83 -2.35 -18.54
C ARG A 247 -11.61 -1.06 -18.47
N ALA A 248 -12.63 -1.03 -17.60
CA ALA A 248 -13.38 0.15 -17.24
C ALA A 248 -13.68 0.14 -15.75
N GLY A 249 -13.65 1.28 -15.11
CA GLY A 249 -13.93 1.44 -13.69
C GLY A 249 -14.67 2.73 -13.41
N TYR A 250 -15.54 2.67 -12.43
CA TYR A 250 -16.17 3.82 -11.82
C TYR A 250 -16.14 3.68 -10.30
N PHE A 251 -15.64 4.71 -9.63
CA PHE A 251 -15.64 4.83 -8.19
C PHE A 251 -16.43 6.07 -7.79
N TYR A 252 -17.21 5.94 -6.74
CA TYR A 252 -17.90 7.03 -6.10
C TYR A 252 -17.79 6.90 -4.59
N ARG A 253 -17.38 7.99 -3.93
CA ARG A 253 -17.36 8.11 -2.47
C ARG A 253 -18.04 9.37 -2.04
N GLN A 254 -18.90 9.28 -1.03
CA GLN A 254 -19.50 10.43 -0.36
C GLN A 254 -19.07 10.43 1.09
N LEU A 255 -18.42 11.51 1.52
CA LEU A 255 -17.98 11.74 2.90
C LEU A 255 -18.83 12.87 3.50
N VAL A 256 -19.44 12.64 4.66
CA VAL A 256 -20.35 13.58 5.29
C VAL A 256 -19.69 14.19 6.52
N ARG A 257 -18.96 15.32 6.34
CA ARG A 257 -18.44 16.12 7.46
C ARG A 257 -19.50 17.05 8.00
N THR A 258 -20.19 17.75 7.12
CA THR A 258 -21.35 18.58 7.42
C THR A 258 -22.55 18.06 6.66
N SER A 259 -23.73 18.20 7.25
CA SER A 259 -24.98 17.73 6.62
C SER A 259 -25.31 18.53 5.36
N GLU A 260 -24.94 19.82 5.31
CA GLU A 260 -25.28 20.72 4.21
C GLU A 260 -24.37 20.58 3.00
N VAL A 261 -23.08 20.21 3.24
CA VAL A 261 -22.04 20.18 2.19
C VAL A 261 -21.25 18.88 2.31
N PRO A 262 -21.80 17.71 1.90
CA PRO A 262 -20.99 16.51 1.78
C PRO A 262 -19.96 16.60 0.66
N GLU A 263 -18.78 16.05 0.91
CA GLU A 263 -17.74 15.89 -0.10
C GLU A 263 -18.03 14.67 -0.97
N ARG A 264 -17.82 14.81 -2.28
CA ARG A 264 -17.97 13.74 -3.26
C ARG A 264 -16.69 13.51 -4.02
N TYR A 265 -16.27 12.28 -4.06
CA TYR A 265 -15.11 11.83 -4.82
C TYR A 265 -15.57 10.90 -5.94
N ARG A 266 -15.04 11.06 -7.13
CA ARG A 266 -15.35 10.24 -8.31
C ARG A 266 -14.08 9.86 -9.02
N ASP A 267 -14.07 8.65 -9.54
CA ASP A 267 -13.02 8.16 -10.39
C ASP A 267 -13.64 7.53 -11.64
N PHE A 268 -13.10 7.87 -12.78
CA PHE A 268 -13.34 7.23 -14.05
C PHE A 268 -12.01 6.67 -14.54
N SER A 269 -11.89 5.36 -14.57
CA SER A 269 -10.68 4.68 -15.02
C SER A 269 -10.96 3.75 -16.17
N GLY A 270 -9.98 3.58 -17.05
CA GLY A 270 -10.11 2.70 -18.19
C GLY A 270 -8.77 2.41 -18.84
N GLY A 271 -8.74 1.43 -19.74
CA GLY A 271 -7.52 1.11 -20.46
C GLY A 271 -7.65 -0.07 -21.39
N LEU A 272 -6.69 -0.14 -22.29
CA LEU A 272 -6.51 -1.24 -23.24
C LEU A 272 -5.09 -1.78 -23.08
N ARG A 273 -4.95 -3.09 -22.96
CA ARG A 273 -3.66 -3.78 -22.93
C ARG A 273 -3.64 -4.89 -23.98
N GLY A 274 -2.56 -4.93 -24.75
CA GLY A 274 -2.25 -6.01 -25.67
C GLY A 274 -0.99 -6.73 -25.22
N THR A 275 -1.05 -8.06 -25.14
CA THR A 275 0.11 -8.92 -24.93
C THR A 275 0.29 -9.78 -26.17
N TRP A 276 1.42 -9.59 -26.86
CA TRP A 276 1.78 -10.33 -28.04
C TRP A 276 3.01 -11.19 -27.78
N THR A 277 2.87 -12.49 -27.93
CA THR A 277 3.93 -13.49 -27.77
C THR A 277 4.13 -14.22 -29.11
N PRO A 278 4.92 -13.64 -30.05
CA PRO A 278 5.10 -14.21 -31.37
C PRO A 278 5.71 -15.61 -31.36
N ASP A 279 6.54 -15.88 -30.37
CA ASP A 279 7.21 -17.14 -30.11
C ASP A 279 7.48 -17.33 -28.61
N LEU A 280 8.25 -18.38 -28.24
CA LEU A 280 8.52 -18.72 -26.83
C LEU A 280 9.57 -17.80 -26.16
N VAL A 281 10.33 -17.04 -26.93
CA VAL A 281 11.42 -16.21 -26.41
C VAL A 281 11.14 -14.72 -26.47
N ASN A 282 10.14 -14.28 -27.24
CA ASN A 282 9.79 -12.88 -27.41
C ASN A 282 8.41 -12.58 -26.85
N SER A 283 8.28 -11.47 -26.12
CA SER A 283 6.99 -10.90 -25.73
C SER A 283 6.99 -9.39 -25.85
N VAL A 284 5.87 -8.85 -26.30
CA VAL A 284 5.59 -7.41 -26.37
C VAL A 284 4.30 -7.13 -25.61
N ASP A 285 4.37 -6.26 -24.62
CA ASP A 285 3.22 -5.69 -23.95
C ASP A 285 3.08 -4.22 -24.34
N PHE A 286 1.91 -3.83 -24.80
CA PHE A 286 1.55 -2.43 -24.98
C PHE A 286 0.30 -2.12 -24.17
N SER A 287 0.24 -0.95 -23.56
CA SER A 287 -0.95 -0.53 -22.82
C SER A 287 -1.18 0.97 -22.96
N TYR A 288 -2.46 1.32 -22.99
CA TYR A 288 -2.97 2.66 -22.74
C TYR A 288 -3.83 2.62 -21.49
N ALA A 289 -3.63 3.56 -20.56
CA ALA A 289 -4.46 3.72 -19.39
C ALA A 289 -4.88 5.19 -19.25
N PHE A 290 -6.14 5.36 -18.88
CA PHE A 290 -6.78 6.61 -18.51
C PHE A 290 -7.28 6.50 -17.09
N ASP A 291 -7.02 7.52 -16.27
CA ASP A 291 -7.53 7.62 -14.91
C ASP A 291 -7.85 9.07 -14.58
N GLN A 292 -9.06 9.36 -14.13
CA GLN A 292 -9.54 10.68 -13.72
C GLN A 292 -10.12 10.61 -12.32
N TYR A 293 -9.51 11.32 -11.38
CA TYR A 293 -9.96 11.41 -9.99
C TYR A 293 -10.39 12.83 -9.66
N ASP A 294 -11.67 13.00 -9.32
CA ASP A 294 -12.32 14.28 -9.04
C ASP A 294 -12.76 14.36 -7.58
N LYS A 295 -12.65 15.57 -6.99
CA LYS A 295 -13.32 15.94 -5.74
C LYS A 295 -14.24 17.11 -5.98
N SER A 296 -15.41 17.11 -5.33
CA SER A 296 -16.38 18.19 -5.36
C SER A 296 -17.10 18.32 -4.02
N ASP A 297 -17.56 19.54 -3.71
CA ASP A 297 -18.43 19.85 -2.60
C ASP A 297 -19.88 19.95 -3.10
N TYR A 298 -20.75 19.07 -2.57
CA TYR A 298 -22.16 19.08 -2.95
C TYR A 298 -23.00 19.94 -2.02
N GLN A 299 -23.49 21.06 -2.54
CA GLN A 299 -24.38 21.99 -1.84
C GLN A 299 -25.79 21.43 -1.84
N ARG A 300 -26.27 20.88 -0.72
CA ARG A 300 -27.61 20.24 -0.66
C ARG A 300 -28.76 21.21 -0.91
N ILE A 301 -28.65 22.46 -0.48
CA ILE A 301 -29.68 23.49 -0.62
C ILE A 301 -29.86 23.87 -2.09
N THR A 302 -28.77 24.21 -2.76
CA THR A 302 -28.78 24.64 -4.18
C THR A 302 -28.73 23.47 -5.16
N ARG A 303 -28.44 22.25 -4.68
CA ARG A 303 -28.22 21.02 -5.48
C ARG A 303 -27.05 21.15 -6.48
N LEU A 304 -26.11 22.04 -6.21
CA LEU A 304 -24.95 22.24 -7.04
C LEU A 304 -23.78 21.35 -6.57
N ASP A 305 -23.09 20.78 -7.51
CA ASP A 305 -21.87 19.98 -7.30
C ASP A 305 -20.67 20.84 -7.76
N ILE A 306 -19.94 21.42 -6.82
CA ILE A 306 -18.85 22.37 -7.10
C ILE A 306 -17.53 21.60 -7.06
N ARG A 307 -16.97 21.35 -8.23
CA ARG A 307 -15.67 20.65 -8.34
C ARG A 307 -14.54 21.60 -7.96
N ASP A 308 -13.74 21.18 -7.00
CA ASP A 308 -12.56 21.90 -6.49
C ASP A 308 -11.24 21.23 -6.88
N TYR A 309 -11.29 19.95 -7.29
CA TYR A 309 -10.12 19.18 -7.70
C TYR A 309 -10.46 18.19 -8.83
N SER A 310 -9.52 18.05 -9.77
CA SER A 310 -9.53 17.03 -10.81
C SER A 310 -8.10 16.71 -11.25
N ASN A 311 -7.72 15.45 -11.16
CA ASN A 311 -6.46 14.94 -11.70
C ASN A 311 -6.76 13.92 -12.80
N VAL A 312 -6.25 14.18 -14.00
CA VAL A 312 -6.45 13.32 -15.16
C VAL A 312 -5.11 12.86 -15.68
N GLN A 313 -4.90 11.56 -15.71
CA GLN A 313 -3.69 10.93 -16.23
C GLN A 313 -3.99 10.07 -17.45
N ASN A 314 -3.21 10.26 -18.51
CA ASN A 314 -3.18 9.41 -19.67
C ASN A 314 -1.79 8.82 -19.79
N SER A 315 -1.66 7.52 -19.86
CA SER A 315 -0.37 6.84 -19.97
C SER A 315 -0.35 5.86 -21.13
N LEU A 316 0.77 5.84 -21.83
CA LEU A 316 1.11 4.85 -22.86
C LEU A 316 2.36 4.12 -22.41
N ARG A 317 2.37 2.80 -22.57
CA ARG A 317 3.51 1.94 -22.22
C ARG A 317 3.79 0.94 -23.33
N LEU A 318 5.06 0.74 -23.59
CA LEU A 318 5.58 -0.35 -24.42
C LEU A 318 6.66 -1.09 -23.65
N LEU A 319 6.57 -2.41 -23.59
CA LEU A 319 7.56 -3.29 -22.97
C LEU A 319 7.87 -4.45 -23.94
N TYR A 320 9.14 -4.65 -24.23
CA TYR A 320 9.64 -5.79 -24.98
C TYR A 320 10.53 -6.64 -24.07
N ASN A 321 10.31 -7.95 -24.07
CA ASN A 321 11.17 -8.92 -23.40
C ASN A 321 11.69 -9.94 -24.41
N HIS A 322 12.98 -10.24 -24.29
CA HIS A 322 13.66 -11.30 -25.04
C HIS A 322 14.37 -12.24 -24.09
N THR A 323 14.07 -13.52 -24.20
CA THR A 323 14.71 -14.59 -23.41
C THR A 323 15.79 -15.24 -24.25
N PHE A 324 17.05 -15.12 -23.82
CA PHE A 324 18.21 -15.79 -24.42
C PHE A 324 18.38 -17.21 -23.90
N GLU A 325 19.31 -17.94 -24.46
CA GLU A 325 19.77 -19.22 -23.90
C GLU A 325 20.20 -19.07 -22.43
N GLY A 326 19.97 -20.10 -21.61
CA GLY A 326 20.26 -20.05 -20.17
C GLY A 326 19.27 -19.23 -19.35
N GLU A 327 18.06 -18.95 -19.89
CA GLU A 327 16.99 -18.18 -19.24
C GLU A 327 17.39 -16.72 -18.89
N ASN A 328 18.39 -16.17 -19.56
CA ASN A 328 18.73 -14.75 -19.42
C ASN A 328 17.66 -13.90 -20.12
N VAL A 329 17.24 -12.78 -19.49
CA VAL A 329 16.17 -11.95 -20.05
C VAL A 329 16.62 -10.52 -20.22
N LEU A 330 16.46 -9.98 -21.43
CA LEU A 330 16.55 -8.55 -21.71
C LEU A 330 15.14 -7.97 -21.75
N SER A 331 14.89 -6.97 -20.93
CA SER A 331 13.67 -6.17 -20.93
C SER A 331 13.98 -4.74 -21.32
N VAL A 332 13.30 -4.22 -22.33
CA VAL A 332 13.42 -2.81 -22.78
C VAL A 332 12.02 -2.22 -22.81
N GLY A 333 11.85 -1.04 -22.24
CA GLY A 333 10.55 -0.39 -22.20
C GLY A 333 10.65 1.12 -22.32
N ALA A 334 9.52 1.71 -22.71
CA ALA A 334 9.29 3.15 -22.75
C ALA A 334 7.90 3.46 -22.27
N ASP A 335 7.78 4.51 -21.45
CA ASP A 335 6.49 5.01 -20.96
C ASP A 335 6.35 6.51 -21.34
N TYR A 336 5.13 6.92 -21.61
CA TYR A 336 4.72 8.32 -21.74
C TYR A 336 3.53 8.56 -20.84
N MET A 337 3.50 9.69 -20.13
CA MET A 337 2.35 10.10 -19.33
C MET A 337 2.08 11.59 -19.52
N HIS A 338 0.81 11.91 -19.77
CA HIS A 338 0.26 13.27 -19.71
C HIS A 338 -0.55 13.41 -18.43
N ASP A 339 -0.15 14.32 -17.57
CA ASP A 339 -0.80 14.64 -16.30
C ASP A 339 -1.43 16.03 -16.36
N TYR A 340 -2.75 16.10 -16.12
CA TYR A 340 -3.52 17.32 -16.01
C TYR A 340 -4.04 17.45 -14.59
N LEU A 341 -3.81 18.60 -13.97
CA LEU A 341 -4.28 18.95 -12.64
C LEU A 341 -5.09 20.23 -12.68
N PHE A 342 -6.36 20.13 -12.27
CA PHE A 342 -7.19 21.26 -11.85
C PHE A 342 -7.32 21.23 -10.33
N ASN A 343 -7.03 22.34 -9.68
CA ASN A 343 -7.25 22.50 -8.25
C ASN A 343 -7.48 24.01 -7.97
N THR A 344 -8.54 24.33 -7.25
CA THR A 344 -8.89 25.74 -6.92
C THR A 344 -7.83 26.43 -6.07
N ASN A 345 -7.00 25.66 -5.38
CA ASN A 345 -5.91 26.12 -4.53
C ASN A 345 -4.55 26.21 -5.24
N LEU A 346 -4.50 26.03 -6.55
CA LEU A 346 -3.30 26.25 -7.34
C LEU A 346 -3.28 27.66 -7.91
N GLU A 347 -2.12 28.27 -7.96
CA GLU A 347 -1.90 29.47 -8.74
C GLU A 347 -2.26 29.21 -10.22
N GLY A 348 -3.23 29.97 -10.75
CA GLY A 348 -3.78 29.77 -12.09
C GLY A 348 -4.69 28.55 -12.26
N ARG A 349 -5.01 27.80 -11.20
CA ARG A 349 -5.95 26.68 -11.10
C ARG A 349 -5.63 25.44 -11.94
N ILE A 350 -4.96 25.57 -13.08
CA ILE A 350 -4.67 24.46 -14.01
C ILE A 350 -3.18 24.34 -14.22
N ARG A 351 -2.67 23.12 -14.13
CA ARG A 351 -1.30 22.76 -14.48
C ARG A 351 -1.29 21.49 -15.32
N LYS A 352 -0.28 21.35 -16.16
CA LYS A 352 -0.07 20.17 -17.01
C LYS A 352 1.41 19.78 -16.98
N GLN A 353 1.65 18.50 -17.09
CA GLN A 353 3.00 17.95 -17.16
C GLN A 353 3.02 16.75 -18.11
N ASP A 354 4.02 16.68 -18.95
CA ASP A 354 4.33 15.50 -19.75
C ASP A 354 5.58 14.83 -19.16
N SER A 355 5.58 13.51 -19.09
CA SER A 355 6.76 12.74 -18.77
C SER A 355 7.04 11.69 -19.82
N PHE A 356 8.33 11.52 -20.12
CA PHE A 356 8.87 10.49 -21.00
C PHE A 356 9.94 9.72 -20.26
N ASP A 357 9.94 8.44 -20.43
CA ASP A 357 10.98 7.60 -19.90
C ASP A 357 11.29 6.41 -20.78
N ALA A 358 12.51 5.91 -20.65
CA ALA A 358 12.97 4.69 -21.26
C ALA A 358 13.85 3.92 -20.31
N PHE A 359 13.75 2.60 -20.29
CA PHE A 359 14.57 1.76 -19.45
C PHE A 359 15.02 0.50 -20.16
N ALA A 360 16.13 -0.04 -19.70
CA ALA A 360 16.64 -1.35 -20.07
C ALA A 360 17.03 -2.12 -18.81
N GLN A 361 16.72 -3.40 -18.77
CA GLN A 361 17.09 -4.33 -17.71
C GLN A 361 17.64 -5.60 -18.34
N TYR A 362 18.74 -6.09 -17.78
CA TYR A 362 19.29 -7.40 -18.13
C TYR A 362 19.33 -8.28 -16.89
N ASP A 363 18.70 -9.41 -17.00
CA ASP A 363 18.61 -10.45 -16.00
C ASP A 363 19.53 -11.59 -16.40
N TRP A 364 20.61 -11.76 -15.63
CA TRP A 364 21.68 -12.66 -15.94
C TRP A 364 21.75 -13.83 -14.97
N ASN A 365 21.39 -15.01 -15.42
CA ASN A 365 21.55 -16.28 -14.73
C ASN A 365 22.99 -16.77 -14.95
N ILE A 366 23.93 -16.29 -14.13
CA ILE A 366 25.37 -16.62 -14.24
C ILE A 366 25.59 -18.14 -13.99
N SER A 367 24.85 -18.70 -13.06
CA SER A 367 24.87 -20.11 -12.71
C SER A 367 23.60 -20.47 -11.92
N PRO A 368 23.32 -21.76 -11.68
CA PRO A 368 22.19 -22.17 -10.83
C PRO A 368 22.20 -21.54 -9.42
N LYS A 369 23.38 -21.09 -8.95
CA LYS A 369 23.55 -20.45 -7.65
C LYS A 369 23.56 -18.94 -7.66
N TRP A 370 23.88 -18.33 -8.80
CA TRP A 370 24.06 -16.88 -8.92
C TRP A 370 23.19 -16.27 -10.01
N GLU A 371 22.46 -15.27 -9.65
CA GLU A 371 21.66 -14.44 -10.54
C GLU A 371 21.93 -12.98 -10.23
N VAL A 372 22.12 -12.17 -11.27
CA VAL A 372 22.37 -10.72 -11.19
C VAL A 372 21.45 -10.00 -12.14
N VAL A 373 20.78 -8.96 -11.65
CA VAL A 373 19.94 -8.09 -12.47
C VAL A 373 20.52 -6.68 -12.44
N GLY A 374 20.83 -6.14 -13.62
CA GLY A 374 21.19 -4.74 -13.82
C GLY A 374 20.08 -4.01 -14.56
N ALA A 375 19.74 -2.79 -14.12
CA ALA A 375 18.76 -1.95 -14.79
C ALA A 375 19.22 -0.50 -14.83
N LEU A 376 18.84 0.20 -15.89
CA LEU A 376 19.09 1.61 -16.10
C LEU A 376 17.86 2.25 -16.69
N ARG A 377 17.46 3.41 -16.17
CA ARG A 377 16.31 4.16 -16.66
C ARG A 377 16.68 5.64 -16.79
N TYR A 378 16.15 6.26 -17.81
CA TYR A 378 16.16 7.70 -18.03
C TYR A 378 14.72 8.23 -17.97
N ASP A 379 14.50 9.25 -17.14
CA ASP A 379 13.22 9.96 -16.98
C ASP A 379 13.38 11.42 -17.40
N TYR A 380 12.37 11.97 -18.05
CA TYR A 380 12.25 13.39 -18.40
C TYR A 380 10.85 13.91 -18.03
N PHE A 381 10.78 15.06 -17.39
CA PHE A 381 9.55 15.79 -17.04
C PHE A 381 9.56 17.17 -17.66
N SER A 382 8.48 17.54 -18.36
CA SER A 382 8.37 18.83 -19.06
C SER A 382 8.30 20.02 -18.11
N ASP A 383 7.61 19.90 -16.97
CA ASP A 383 7.54 20.95 -15.95
C ASP A 383 8.88 21.02 -15.18
N GLY A 384 9.56 22.18 -15.31
CA GLY A 384 10.91 22.39 -14.78
C GLY A 384 12.02 21.73 -15.57
N ARG A 385 11.74 21.04 -16.70
CA ARG A 385 12.74 20.34 -17.57
C ARG A 385 13.66 19.41 -16.78
N ILE A 386 13.04 18.64 -15.89
CA ILE A 386 13.77 17.73 -15.00
C ILE A 386 14.14 16.46 -15.77
N SER A 387 15.40 16.07 -15.75
CA SER A 387 15.86 14.79 -16.29
C SER A 387 16.68 14.02 -15.27
N ARG A 388 16.59 12.68 -15.30
CA ARG A 388 17.32 11.83 -14.35
C ARG A 388 17.65 10.46 -14.94
N LEU A 389 18.86 9.99 -14.59
CA LEU A 389 19.28 8.62 -14.83
C LEU A 389 19.31 7.85 -13.51
N THR A 390 18.64 6.70 -13.46
CA THR A 390 18.48 5.88 -12.25
C THR A 390 18.98 4.46 -12.49
N PRO A 391 20.19 4.10 -11.99
CA PRO A 391 20.72 2.75 -12.04
C PRO A 391 20.20 1.88 -10.89
N LYS A 392 20.15 0.55 -11.13
CA LYS A 392 19.88 -0.48 -10.12
C LYS A 392 20.72 -1.73 -10.41
N VAL A 393 21.23 -2.36 -9.36
CA VAL A 393 21.84 -3.69 -9.42
C VAL A 393 21.29 -4.52 -8.28
N SER A 394 20.92 -5.76 -8.57
CA SER A 394 20.45 -6.73 -7.57
C SER A 394 21.10 -8.07 -7.85
N ALA A 395 21.46 -8.79 -6.79
CA ALA A 395 22.06 -10.11 -6.87
C ALA A 395 21.38 -11.08 -5.93
N ARG A 396 21.22 -12.32 -6.36
CA ARG A 396 20.79 -13.46 -5.56
C ARG A 396 21.89 -14.51 -5.57
N TYR A 397 22.22 -15.00 -4.38
CA TYR A 397 23.12 -16.12 -4.18
C TYR A 397 22.42 -17.24 -3.42
N GLN A 398 22.39 -18.44 -3.98
CA GLN A 398 21.81 -19.64 -3.40
C GLN A 398 22.90 -20.67 -3.11
N PRO A 399 23.58 -20.59 -1.95
CA PRO A 399 24.66 -21.52 -1.61
C PRO A 399 24.16 -22.97 -1.50
N ILE A 400 22.97 -23.15 -0.93
CA ILE A 400 22.25 -24.43 -0.81
C ILE A 400 20.79 -24.23 -1.21
N HIS A 401 20.11 -25.28 -1.60
CA HIS A 401 18.75 -25.26 -2.18
C HIS A 401 17.72 -24.44 -1.36
N ASN A 402 17.83 -24.43 -0.04
CA ASN A 402 16.85 -23.84 0.86
C ASN A 402 17.29 -22.47 1.42
N LEU A 403 18.40 -21.89 0.98
CA LEU A 403 18.97 -20.65 1.48
C LEU A 403 19.20 -19.67 0.35
N ASN A 404 18.55 -18.52 0.39
CA ASN A 404 18.78 -17.41 -0.52
C ASN A 404 19.38 -16.22 0.24
N VAL A 405 20.46 -15.69 -0.29
CA VAL A 405 21.05 -14.41 0.13
C VAL A 405 20.84 -13.42 -1.00
N ARG A 406 20.27 -12.26 -0.70
CA ARG A 406 20.01 -11.22 -1.70
C ARG A 406 20.64 -9.92 -1.26
N PHE A 407 21.14 -9.20 -2.24
CA PHE A 407 21.64 -7.83 -2.09
C PHE A 407 21.11 -6.98 -3.23
N SER A 408 20.68 -5.76 -2.93
CA SER A 408 20.31 -4.79 -3.95
C SER A 408 20.79 -3.39 -3.61
N TYR A 409 21.29 -2.71 -4.62
CA TYR A 409 21.56 -1.28 -4.62
C TYR A 409 20.76 -0.63 -5.73
N GLY A 410 20.14 0.50 -5.46
CA GLY A 410 19.44 1.27 -6.48
C GLY A 410 19.32 2.73 -6.09
N MET A 411 19.36 3.59 -7.10
CA MET A 411 18.98 4.99 -6.95
C MET A 411 17.47 5.13 -7.11
N GLY A 412 16.86 5.93 -6.25
CA GLY A 412 15.48 6.35 -6.36
C GLY A 412 15.40 7.81 -6.76
N PHE A 413 14.30 8.18 -7.36
CA PHE A 413 14.05 9.52 -7.83
C PHE A 413 12.57 9.86 -7.65
N ARG A 414 12.27 11.10 -7.23
CA ARG A 414 10.93 11.65 -7.19
C ARG A 414 10.94 13.10 -7.71
N ALA A 415 10.21 13.36 -8.79
CA ALA A 415 9.97 14.71 -9.25
C ALA A 415 9.02 15.44 -8.28
N PRO A 416 9.19 16.77 -8.06
CA PRO A 416 8.20 17.56 -7.34
C PRO A 416 6.84 17.47 -8.05
N THR A 417 5.78 17.31 -7.29
CA THR A 417 4.42 17.32 -7.83
C THR A 417 3.98 18.72 -8.23
N LEU A 418 3.00 18.83 -9.11
CA LEU A 418 2.41 20.12 -9.49
C LEU A 418 1.81 20.86 -8.27
N LYS A 419 1.31 20.10 -7.27
CA LYS A 419 0.85 20.66 -5.99
C LYS A 419 2.01 21.28 -5.22
N GLU A 420 3.08 20.55 -4.98
CA GLU A 420 4.23 21.03 -4.21
C GLU A 420 4.87 22.28 -4.81
N LYS A 421 4.77 22.47 -6.12
CA LYS A 421 5.32 23.62 -6.82
C LYS A 421 4.41 24.84 -6.84
N TYR A 422 3.09 24.64 -6.95
CA TYR A 422 2.16 25.73 -7.30
C TYR A 422 0.99 25.91 -6.32
N TYR A 423 1.02 25.24 -5.17
CA TYR A 423 -0.04 25.33 -4.17
C TYR A 423 -0.05 26.70 -3.49
N ASN A 424 -1.24 27.22 -3.23
CA ASN A 424 -1.47 28.41 -2.40
C ASN A 424 -2.82 28.21 -1.69
N PHE A 425 -2.77 27.66 -0.49
CA PHE A 425 -3.94 27.18 0.22
C PHE A 425 -4.00 27.74 1.63
N ASP A 426 -5.06 28.48 1.91
CA ASP A 426 -5.41 28.86 3.27
C ASP A 426 -6.07 27.69 4.00
N MET A 427 -5.35 27.13 4.96
CA MET A 427 -5.81 26.02 5.80
C MET A 427 -6.72 26.54 6.93
N SER A 428 -7.87 27.13 6.56
CA SER A 428 -8.89 27.64 7.49
C SER A 428 -8.33 28.65 8.52
N GLY A 429 -7.44 29.53 8.09
CA GLY A 429 -6.83 30.55 8.95
C GLY A 429 -5.75 30.04 9.90
N ILE A 430 -5.37 28.76 9.79
CA ILE A 430 -4.28 28.18 10.60
C ILE A 430 -2.95 28.53 9.95
N TRP A 431 -2.76 28.15 8.69
CA TRP A 431 -1.55 28.42 7.90
C TRP A 431 -1.90 28.63 6.43
N ILE A 432 -1.05 29.40 5.73
CA ILE A 432 -1.08 29.50 4.27
C ILE A 432 -0.01 28.53 3.74
N VAL A 433 -0.43 27.41 3.15
CA VAL A 433 0.49 26.45 2.55
C VAL A 433 0.95 26.95 1.20
N GLU A 434 2.24 27.20 1.03
CA GLU A 434 2.84 27.76 -0.18
C GLU A 434 3.66 26.75 -0.96
N GLY A 435 3.35 26.58 -2.24
CA GLY A 435 4.17 25.83 -3.18
C GLY A 435 5.47 26.55 -3.50
N ASN A 436 6.45 25.79 -4.00
CA ASN A 436 7.76 26.34 -4.36
C ASN A 436 8.18 25.85 -5.77
N PRO A 437 8.09 26.70 -6.80
CA PRO A 437 8.50 26.32 -8.17
C PRO A 437 9.98 25.95 -8.30
N SER A 438 10.83 26.36 -7.35
CA SER A 438 12.27 26.09 -7.35
C SER A 438 12.67 24.75 -6.71
N LEU A 439 11.70 23.92 -6.34
CA LEU A 439 11.97 22.62 -5.77
C LEU A 439 12.82 21.73 -6.67
N LYS A 440 13.85 21.14 -6.08
CA LYS A 440 14.70 20.15 -6.72
C LYS A 440 14.08 18.74 -6.52
N PRO A 441 14.32 17.82 -7.46
CA PRO A 441 13.90 16.44 -7.26
C PRO A 441 14.54 15.79 -6.04
N GLU A 442 13.81 14.93 -5.36
CA GLU A 442 14.40 14.02 -4.37
C GLU A 442 15.25 12.95 -5.07
N VAL A 443 16.38 12.64 -4.49
CA VAL A 443 17.24 11.52 -4.92
C VAL A 443 17.53 10.64 -3.74
N SER A 444 17.30 9.35 -3.87
CA SER A 444 17.59 8.39 -2.83
C SER A 444 18.63 7.36 -3.27
N GLN A 445 19.45 6.92 -2.32
CA GLN A 445 20.36 5.77 -2.44
C GLN A 445 19.86 4.70 -1.48
N ASN A 446 19.54 3.54 -2.01
CA ASN A 446 18.91 2.48 -1.26
C ASN A 446 19.79 1.23 -1.31
N PHE A 447 20.15 0.73 -0.13
CA PHE A 447 20.87 -0.51 0.08
C PHE A 447 19.96 -1.49 0.81
N ASN A 448 19.80 -2.69 0.29
CA ASN A 448 19.03 -3.74 0.92
C ASN A 448 19.81 -5.05 0.89
N ALA A 449 19.76 -5.77 1.98
CA ALA A 449 20.28 -7.12 2.09
C ALA A 449 19.25 -8.02 2.77
N SER A 450 19.14 -9.27 2.34
CA SER A 450 18.25 -10.24 2.98
C SER A 450 18.76 -11.65 2.90
N VAL A 451 18.38 -12.42 3.90
CA VAL A 451 18.60 -13.88 3.98
C VAL A 451 17.24 -14.53 4.17
N ASP A 452 16.94 -15.51 3.34
CA ASP A 452 15.72 -16.28 3.37
C ASP A 452 16.07 -17.78 3.44
N TYR A 453 15.60 -18.43 4.50
CA TYR A 453 15.87 -19.84 4.76
C TYR A 453 14.57 -20.61 4.97
N THR A 454 14.34 -21.64 4.13
CA THR A 454 13.17 -22.50 4.21
C THR A 454 13.61 -23.93 4.50
N LYS A 455 13.06 -24.54 5.55
CA LYS A 455 13.30 -25.97 5.86
C LYS A 455 12.01 -26.64 6.33
N GLY A 456 11.53 -27.57 5.54
CA GLY A 456 10.27 -28.26 5.83
C GLY A 456 9.13 -27.26 6.02
N ARG A 457 8.53 -27.26 7.19
CA ARG A 457 7.39 -26.41 7.57
C ARG A 457 7.76 -24.98 7.96
N TYR A 458 9.04 -24.64 8.07
CA TYR A 458 9.52 -23.37 8.61
C TYR A 458 10.12 -22.52 7.50
N ASN A 459 9.78 -21.23 7.51
CA ASN A 459 10.43 -20.20 6.71
C ASN A 459 10.89 -19.08 7.64
N PHE A 460 12.12 -18.62 7.45
CA PHE A 460 12.73 -17.51 8.18
C PHE A 460 13.31 -16.51 7.17
N THR A 461 12.87 -15.27 7.26
CA THR A 461 13.41 -14.18 6.44
C THR A 461 13.93 -13.09 7.36
N VAL A 462 15.17 -12.67 7.15
CA VAL A 462 15.77 -11.51 7.82
C VAL A 462 16.26 -10.55 6.74
N SER A 463 15.94 -9.27 6.89
CA SER A 463 16.39 -8.22 5.98
C SER A 463 16.86 -6.99 6.72
N ALA A 464 17.78 -6.26 6.10
CA ALA A 464 18.24 -4.95 6.55
C ALA A 464 18.25 -3.97 5.38
N TYR A 465 18.00 -2.70 5.68
CA TYR A 465 17.99 -1.63 4.69
C TYR A 465 18.62 -0.35 5.23
N CYS A 466 19.15 0.43 4.30
CA CYS A 466 19.66 1.77 4.57
C CYS A 466 19.35 2.66 3.37
N ASN A 467 18.58 3.73 3.62
CA ASN A 467 18.09 4.65 2.60
C ASN A 467 18.57 6.06 2.96
N LYS A 468 19.37 6.65 2.10
CA LYS A 468 19.81 8.05 2.21
C LYS A 468 19.04 8.87 1.17
N ILE A 469 18.39 9.96 1.61
CA ILE A 469 17.59 10.81 0.73
C ILE A 469 18.16 12.22 0.76
N GLU A 470 18.44 12.75 -0.43
CA GLU A 470 18.88 14.12 -0.66
C GLU A 470 17.74 14.94 -1.26
N ASN A 471 17.67 16.22 -0.91
CA ASN A 471 16.61 17.13 -1.31
C ASN A 471 15.19 16.62 -0.98
N LYS A 472 14.98 16.01 0.19
CA LYS A 472 13.65 15.56 0.63
C LYS A 472 12.65 16.70 0.52
N ILE A 473 11.57 16.53 -0.24
CA ILE A 473 10.51 17.52 -0.37
C ILE A 473 9.53 17.35 0.79
N ALA A 474 9.36 18.40 1.56
CA ALA A 474 8.42 18.45 2.67
C ALA A 474 8.03 19.92 2.95
N THR A 475 7.04 20.11 3.79
CA THR A 475 6.76 21.46 4.34
C THR A 475 7.84 21.87 5.32
N GLY A 476 8.25 23.12 5.29
CA GLY A 476 9.22 23.70 6.20
C GLY A 476 8.63 24.08 7.55
N THR A 477 9.34 24.91 8.31
CA THR A 477 8.82 25.50 9.55
C THR A 477 7.91 26.67 9.20
N PRO A 478 6.69 26.77 9.78
CA PRO A 478 5.84 27.93 9.57
C PRO A 478 6.52 29.24 10.02
N TYR A 479 6.30 30.32 9.30
CA TYR A 479 6.88 31.64 9.59
C TYR A 479 5.93 32.77 9.21
N TYR A 480 6.06 33.93 9.88
CA TYR A 480 5.38 35.15 9.46
C TYR A 480 6.20 35.86 8.38
N LYS A 481 5.60 36.11 7.21
CA LYS A 481 6.26 36.74 6.07
C LYS A 481 6.50 38.25 6.31
N ASN A 482 5.54 38.87 6.98
CA ASN A 482 5.60 40.26 7.45
C ASN A 482 5.23 40.33 8.93
N PRO A 483 5.72 41.36 9.67
CA PRO A 483 5.36 41.52 11.08
C PRO A 483 3.86 41.78 11.33
N SER A 484 3.11 42.17 10.29
CA SER A 484 1.67 42.41 10.34
C SER A 484 0.83 41.19 9.99
N ASP A 485 1.44 40.09 9.58
CA ASP A 485 0.72 38.88 9.18
C ASP A 485 0.09 38.22 10.41
N ILE A 486 -1.18 37.87 10.29
CA ILE A 486 -1.93 37.16 11.33
C ILE A 486 -1.82 35.65 11.13
N ILE A 487 -1.72 35.19 9.88
CA ILE A 487 -1.65 33.78 9.52
C ILE A 487 -0.23 33.44 9.09
N PRO A 488 0.44 32.46 9.71
CA PRO A 488 1.78 32.04 9.31
C PRO A 488 1.75 31.32 7.96
N HIS A 489 2.85 31.43 7.22
CA HIS A 489 3.10 30.75 5.94
C HIS A 489 3.86 29.45 6.15
N LEU A 490 3.44 28.39 5.48
CA LEU A 490 4.03 27.06 5.52
C LEU A 490 4.57 26.69 4.13
N PRO A 491 5.86 26.92 3.83
CA PRO A 491 6.43 26.71 2.51
C PRO A 491 6.80 25.27 2.25
N TYR A 492 6.71 24.80 1.00
CA TYR A 492 7.39 23.58 0.56
C TYR A 492 8.88 23.84 0.33
N LEU A 493 9.74 22.98 0.87
CA LEU A 493 11.20 23.11 0.81
C LEU A 493 11.87 21.78 0.47
N ASN A 494 13.11 21.84 0.00
CA ASN A 494 14.00 20.69 -0.03
C ASN A 494 14.79 20.62 1.29
N LEU A 495 14.61 19.56 2.02
CA LEU A 495 15.29 19.28 3.28
C LEU A 495 16.43 18.28 3.03
N ASP A 496 17.57 18.49 3.72
CA ASP A 496 18.75 17.63 3.55
C ASP A 496 18.94 16.67 4.75
N ASN A 497 19.83 15.70 4.53
CA ASN A 497 20.27 14.76 5.57
C ASN A 497 19.19 13.83 6.12
N TYR A 498 18.18 13.52 5.32
CA TYR A 498 17.21 12.51 5.68
C TYR A 498 17.78 11.11 5.44
N MET A 499 17.77 10.28 6.45
CA MET A 499 18.25 8.91 6.36
C MET A 499 17.36 7.99 7.18
N VAL A 500 17.00 6.85 6.60
CA VAL A 500 16.26 5.79 7.28
C VAL A 500 17.02 4.49 7.16
N SER A 501 17.21 3.81 8.28
CA SER A 501 17.81 2.48 8.32
C SER A 501 16.99 1.57 9.22
N GLY A 502 17.02 0.30 8.94
CA GLY A 502 16.24 -0.64 9.74
C GLY A 502 16.46 -2.09 9.37
N GLY A 503 15.73 -2.94 10.02
CA GLY A 503 15.74 -4.37 9.76
C GLY A 503 14.39 -4.99 10.04
N GLU A 504 14.14 -6.11 9.39
CA GLU A 504 12.94 -6.90 9.57
C GLU A 504 13.29 -8.36 9.73
N ALA A 505 12.54 -9.04 10.58
CA ALA A 505 12.60 -10.48 10.72
C ALA A 505 11.18 -11.05 10.65
N THR A 506 11.01 -12.11 9.85
CA THR A 506 9.76 -12.86 9.76
C THR A 506 10.04 -14.33 9.98
N ALA A 507 9.27 -14.96 10.85
CA ALA A 507 9.24 -16.38 11.06
C ALA A 507 7.83 -16.90 10.75
N GLN A 508 7.75 -17.94 9.93
CA GLN A 508 6.49 -18.56 9.54
C GLN A 508 6.60 -20.08 9.70
N ALA A 509 5.53 -20.69 10.15
CA ALA A 509 5.42 -22.13 10.24
C ALA A 509 4.03 -22.62 9.83
N ARG A 510 3.96 -23.75 9.12
CA ARG A 510 2.71 -24.40 8.71
C ARG A 510 2.77 -25.87 9.12
N TRP A 511 1.73 -26.33 9.79
CA TRP A 511 1.63 -27.71 10.25
C TRP A 511 0.54 -28.47 9.47
N THR A 512 0.71 -29.78 9.38
CA THR A 512 -0.24 -30.67 8.67
C THR A 512 -1.63 -30.74 9.28
N ASN A 513 -1.75 -30.40 10.57
CA ASN A 513 -3.03 -30.33 11.28
C ASN A 513 -3.85 -29.06 10.97
N GLY A 514 -3.42 -28.26 10.00
CA GLY A 514 -4.07 -27.02 9.59
C GLY A 514 -3.66 -25.77 10.37
N LEU A 515 -2.74 -25.88 11.34
CA LEU A 515 -2.22 -24.73 12.07
C LEU A 515 -1.19 -23.99 11.22
N THR A 516 -1.32 -22.66 11.15
CA THR A 516 -0.33 -21.75 10.56
C THR A 516 0.01 -20.68 11.59
N ALA A 517 1.27 -20.31 11.70
CA ALA A 517 1.71 -19.20 12.53
C ALA A 517 2.72 -18.35 11.77
N ARG A 518 2.58 -17.02 11.85
CA ARG A 518 3.51 -16.03 11.31
C ARG A 518 3.75 -14.94 12.34
N LEU A 519 5.00 -14.63 12.58
CA LEU A 519 5.42 -13.50 13.41
C LEU A 519 6.41 -12.66 12.61
N SER A 520 6.14 -11.37 12.53
CA SER A 520 7.02 -10.41 11.86
C SER A 520 7.33 -9.25 12.79
N TYR A 521 8.58 -8.83 12.79
CA TYR A 521 9.09 -7.69 13.56
C TYR A 521 9.83 -6.76 12.62
N ALA A 522 9.65 -5.45 12.78
CA ALA A 522 10.44 -4.42 12.12
C ALA A 522 11.00 -3.43 13.12
N TYR A 523 12.24 -3.05 12.90
CA TYR A 523 12.93 -1.95 13.55
C TYR A 523 13.21 -0.87 12.51
N THR A 524 12.81 0.37 12.80
CA THR A 524 13.03 1.54 11.95
C THR A 524 13.76 2.60 12.76
N ASN A 525 14.90 3.04 12.26
CA ASN A 525 15.66 4.15 12.82
C ASN A 525 15.73 5.27 11.77
N GLU A 526 15.10 6.38 12.12
CA GLU A 526 14.93 7.53 11.26
C GLU A 526 15.74 8.71 11.78
N ARG A 527 16.58 9.28 10.90
CA ARG A 527 17.24 10.55 11.13
C ARG A 527 16.45 11.62 10.39
N LEU A 528 15.72 12.43 11.14
CA LEU A 528 14.83 13.45 10.59
C LEU A 528 15.61 14.52 9.81
N PRO A 529 15.01 15.06 8.74
CA PRO A 529 15.58 16.16 7.98
C PRO A 529 15.58 17.43 8.85
N LYS A 530 16.62 18.23 8.65
CA LYS A 530 16.71 19.55 9.30
C LYS A 530 16.51 20.63 8.26
N ASP A 531 15.74 21.66 8.61
CA ASP A 531 15.70 22.89 7.85
C ASP A 531 17.04 23.63 8.00
N LYS A 532 17.66 24.05 6.88
CA LYS A 532 18.93 24.78 6.89
C LYS A 532 18.82 26.16 7.53
N ASN A 533 17.64 26.74 7.51
CA ASN A 533 17.36 28.10 7.98
C ASN A 533 16.87 28.12 9.44
N SER A 534 16.54 27.00 10.00
CA SER A 534 16.16 26.84 11.40
C SER A 534 16.95 25.71 12.03
N ASN A 535 17.51 25.93 13.23
CA ASN A 535 18.14 24.86 14.01
C ASN A 535 17.11 23.87 14.59
N SER A 536 15.82 24.06 14.29
CA SER A 536 14.73 23.21 14.75
C SER A 536 14.52 22.02 13.81
N VAL A 537 14.13 20.88 14.36
CA VAL A 537 13.59 19.75 13.59
C VAL A 537 12.28 20.21 12.92
N ASN A 538 12.03 19.74 11.70
CA ASN A 538 10.75 20.00 11.07
C ASN A 538 9.62 19.31 11.86
N ASN A 539 8.89 20.09 12.64
CA ASN A 539 7.82 19.64 13.51
C ASN A 539 6.50 19.28 12.80
N GLN A 540 6.46 19.40 11.47
CA GLN A 540 5.36 18.91 10.64
C GLN A 540 5.55 17.43 10.25
N TYR A 541 6.70 16.86 10.56
CA TYR A 541 7.04 15.49 10.23
C TYR A 541 6.78 14.57 11.43
N ILE A 542 5.89 13.59 11.27
CA ILE A 542 5.61 12.58 12.30
C ILE A 542 6.67 11.48 12.18
N PRO A 543 7.52 11.29 13.19
CA PRO A 543 8.53 10.25 13.16
C PRO A 543 7.92 8.85 13.10
N ALA A 544 8.56 7.95 12.36
CA ALA A 544 8.18 6.54 12.38
C ALA A 544 8.39 5.91 13.76
N ARG A 545 7.49 5.03 14.18
CA ARG A 545 7.63 4.27 15.41
C ARG A 545 8.76 3.26 15.27
N LYS A 546 9.69 3.25 16.20
CA LYS A 546 10.94 2.45 16.10
C LYS A 546 10.69 0.95 16.03
N HIS A 547 9.70 0.45 16.75
CA HIS A 547 9.41 -0.99 16.83
C HIS A 547 7.98 -1.25 16.41
N SER A 548 7.81 -2.17 15.48
CA SER A 548 6.50 -2.68 15.11
C SER A 548 6.52 -4.20 14.98
N MET A 549 5.41 -4.83 15.33
CA MET A 549 5.24 -6.28 15.22
C MET A 549 3.88 -6.60 14.63
N THR A 550 3.81 -7.63 13.81
CA THR A 550 2.56 -8.25 13.37
C THR A 550 2.63 -9.75 13.64
N GLY A 551 1.56 -10.31 14.15
CA GLY A 551 1.44 -11.74 14.41
C GLY A 551 0.15 -12.27 13.82
N HIS A 552 0.19 -13.48 13.28
CA HIS A 552 -0.96 -14.19 12.75
C HIS A 552 -0.84 -15.66 13.15
N ILE A 553 -1.90 -16.18 13.74
CA ILE A 553 -2.04 -17.62 14.03
C ILE A 553 -3.40 -18.02 13.54
N ASP A 554 -3.49 -19.02 12.68
CA ASP A 554 -4.76 -19.57 12.25
C ASP A 554 -4.74 -21.10 12.29
N TRP A 555 -5.92 -21.66 12.56
CA TRP A 555 -6.18 -23.07 12.48
C TRP A 555 -7.35 -23.32 11.53
N ASP A 556 -7.07 -24.03 10.44
CA ASP A 556 -8.05 -24.42 9.43
C ASP A 556 -8.28 -25.93 9.51
N HIS A 557 -9.52 -26.33 9.80
CA HIS A 557 -9.86 -27.75 9.89
C HIS A 557 -11.09 -28.07 9.04
N GLN A 558 -10.95 -29.11 8.23
CA GLN A 558 -12.04 -29.63 7.41
C GLN A 558 -12.64 -30.85 8.11
N TRP A 559 -13.87 -30.69 8.65
CA TRP A 559 -14.59 -31.76 9.35
C TRP A 559 -15.23 -32.76 8.38
N LEU A 560 -15.85 -32.22 7.31
CA LEU A 560 -16.53 -32.96 6.25
C LEU A 560 -16.23 -32.27 4.91
N LYS A 561 -16.51 -32.92 3.78
CA LYS A 561 -16.21 -32.42 2.43
C LYS A 561 -16.60 -30.96 2.19
N ASN A 562 -17.70 -30.47 2.78
CA ASN A 562 -18.21 -29.09 2.60
C ASN A 562 -18.41 -28.36 3.94
N TYR A 563 -17.90 -28.89 5.03
CA TYR A 563 -18.05 -28.36 6.37
C TYR A 563 -16.69 -28.24 7.05
N GLY A 564 -16.29 -27.05 7.40
CA GLY A 564 -14.97 -26.80 7.98
C GLY A 564 -14.95 -25.47 8.73
N THR A 565 -13.99 -25.36 9.65
CA THR A 565 -13.81 -24.20 10.53
C THR A 565 -12.42 -23.64 10.36
N ASN A 566 -12.34 -22.33 10.21
CA ASN A 566 -11.08 -21.58 10.35
C ASN A 566 -11.22 -20.63 11.54
N ILE A 567 -10.25 -20.66 12.45
CA ILE A 567 -10.14 -19.73 13.59
C ILE A 567 -8.81 -19.02 13.46
N GLY A 568 -8.84 -17.70 13.36
CA GLY A 568 -7.65 -16.85 13.21
C GLY A 568 -7.53 -15.84 14.33
N LEU A 569 -6.30 -15.59 14.78
CA LEU A 569 -5.93 -14.52 15.69
C LEU A 569 -4.84 -13.67 15.02
N ASP A 570 -5.16 -12.41 14.76
CA ASP A 570 -4.22 -11.39 14.29
C ASP A 570 -3.85 -10.46 15.43
N GLY A 571 -2.59 -10.06 15.48
CA GLY A 571 -2.09 -9.08 16.42
C GLY A 571 -1.16 -8.08 15.77
N ARG A 572 -1.28 -6.81 16.17
CA ARG A 572 -0.39 -5.73 15.75
C ARG A 572 0.05 -4.93 16.97
N PHE A 573 1.35 -4.68 17.07
CA PHE A 573 1.95 -3.82 18.10
C PHE A 573 2.77 -2.72 17.43
N LEU A 574 2.68 -1.50 17.99
CA LEU A 574 3.49 -0.35 17.64
C LEU A 574 4.05 0.29 18.91
N SER A 575 5.36 0.59 18.93
CA SER A 575 6.01 1.26 20.05
C SER A 575 5.53 2.70 20.22
N ALA A 576 5.79 3.29 21.38
CA ALA A 576 5.61 4.72 21.59
C ALA A 576 6.56 5.53 20.70
N VAL A 577 6.21 6.78 20.43
CA VAL A 577 7.02 7.76 19.72
C VAL A 577 6.77 9.16 20.30
N ASP A 578 7.83 9.95 20.40
CA ASP A 578 7.73 11.36 20.76
C ASP A 578 7.61 12.20 19.48
N ASN A 579 6.65 13.12 19.47
CA ASN A 579 6.42 14.03 18.38
C ASN A 579 6.52 15.48 18.89
N GLU A 580 7.07 16.38 18.08
CA GLU A 580 7.10 17.81 18.37
C GLU A 580 5.90 18.48 17.72
N GLU A 581 5.07 19.16 18.50
CA GLU A 581 3.89 19.86 18.03
C GLU A 581 3.88 21.31 18.54
N PHE A 582 3.25 22.22 17.78
CA PHE A 582 3.05 23.60 18.25
C PHE A 582 2.18 23.61 19.52
N VAL A 583 2.54 24.48 20.46
CA VAL A 583 1.69 24.74 21.64
C VAL A 583 0.33 25.28 21.21
N ASP A 584 0.34 26.10 20.17
CA ASP A 584 -0.86 26.67 19.55
C ASP A 584 -0.65 26.75 18.04
N TYR A 585 -1.52 26.10 17.26
CA TYR A 585 -1.40 26.09 15.80
C TYR A 585 -1.75 27.45 15.15
N TYR A 586 -2.53 28.28 15.85
CA TYR A 586 -2.87 29.65 15.39
C TYR A 586 -1.82 30.68 15.79
N ASP A 587 -0.96 30.37 16.76
CA ASP A 587 0.08 31.28 17.25
C ASP A 587 1.39 30.53 17.45
N ILE A 588 2.17 30.46 16.38
CA ILE A 588 3.47 29.76 16.37
C ILE A 588 4.52 30.41 17.30
N SER A 589 4.32 31.66 17.75
CA SER A 589 5.21 32.36 18.69
C SER A 589 5.24 31.71 20.08
N LYS A 590 4.21 30.94 20.43
CA LYS A 590 4.14 30.16 21.69
C LYS A 590 5.10 28.95 21.73
N GLY A 591 5.77 28.71 20.59
CA GLY A 591 6.77 27.65 20.50
C GLY A 591 6.19 26.25 20.31
N ILE A 592 7.06 25.26 20.51
CA ILE A 592 6.77 23.84 20.34
C ILE A 592 6.89 23.10 21.66
N LYS A 593 6.20 21.97 21.77
CA LYS A 593 6.30 21.02 22.89
C LYS A 593 6.41 19.61 22.38
N THR A 594 7.11 18.77 23.11
CA THR A 594 7.17 17.33 22.85
C THR A 594 5.92 16.64 23.41
N ILE A 595 5.27 15.84 22.59
CA ILE A 595 4.10 15.04 22.96
C ILE A 595 4.45 13.58 22.81
N HIS A 596 4.14 12.83 23.85
CA HIS A 596 4.35 11.38 23.88
C HIS A 596 3.13 10.65 23.34
N TYR A 597 3.24 10.09 22.11
CA TYR A 597 2.25 9.19 21.57
C TYR A 597 2.46 7.78 22.11
N PRO A 598 1.48 7.20 22.81
CA PRO A 598 1.66 5.94 23.51
C PRO A 598 1.86 4.75 22.56
N ALA A 599 2.51 3.71 23.07
CA ALA A 599 2.50 2.41 22.42
C ALA A 599 1.11 1.79 22.49
N TYR A 600 0.74 1.01 21.46
CA TYR A 600 -0.52 0.28 21.48
C TYR A 600 -0.41 -1.08 20.81
N ALA A 601 -1.34 -1.96 21.18
CA ALA A 601 -1.52 -3.25 20.52
C ALA A 601 -3.01 -3.46 20.22
N LEU A 602 -3.30 -3.93 19.00
CA LEU A 602 -4.63 -4.31 18.58
C LEU A 602 -4.64 -5.79 18.21
N PHE A 603 -5.67 -6.48 18.63
CA PHE A 603 -5.86 -7.90 18.32
C PHE A 603 -7.23 -8.13 17.74
N LYS A 604 -7.31 -9.00 16.75
CA LYS A 604 -8.51 -9.39 16.04
C LYS A 604 -8.67 -10.90 16.07
N LEU A 605 -9.83 -11.39 16.48
CA LEU A 605 -10.22 -12.80 16.43
C LEU A 605 -11.22 -13.00 15.29
N SER A 606 -10.97 -13.96 14.43
CA SER A 606 -11.85 -14.34 13.33
C SER A 606 -12.28 -15.79 13.44
N LEU A 607 -13.56 -16.05 13.21
CA LEU A 607 -14.14 -17.38 13.04
C LEU A 607 -14.83 -17.42 11.68
N VAL A 608 -14.36 -18.26 10.79
CA VAL A 608 -14.99 -18.52 9.49
C VAL A 608 -15.47 -19.95 9.44
N GLN A 609 -16.79 -20.12 9.34
CA GLN A 609 -17.45 -21.42 9.26
C GLN A 609 -17.91 -21.70 7.83
N ARG A 610 -17.37 -22.70 7.18
CA ARG A 610 -17.89 -23.28 5.95
C ARG A 610 -19.07 -24.19 6.34
N ILE A 611 -20.29 -23.81 5.98
CA ILE A 611 -21.51 -24.50 6.41
C ILE A 611 -22.11 -25.38 5.31
N ALA A 612 -21.78 -25.10 4.06
CA ALA A 612 -22.19 -25.87 2.90
C ALA A 612 -21.20 -25.65 1.75
N LYS A 613 -21.35 -26.40 0.67
CA LYS A 613 -20.60 -26.18 -0.56
C LYS A 613 -20.83 -24.73 -1.06
N GLY A 614 -19.78 -23.93 -1.10
CA GLY A 614 -19.84 -22.54 -1.54
C GLY A 614 -20.42 -21.53 -0.52
N VAL A 615 -20.82 -21.93 0.69
CA VAL A 615 -21.39 -21.01 1.70
C VAL A 615 -20.47 -20.91 2.92
N LYS A 616 -20.10 -19.68 3.26
CA LYS A 616 -19.28 -19.34 4.44
C LYS A 616 -20.00 -18.28 5.27
N VAL A 617 -19.93 -18.43 6.59
CA VAL A 617 -20.35 -17.41 7.55
C VAL A 617 -19.11 -17.01 8.36
N SER A 618 -18.92 -15.72 8.58
CA SER A 618 -17.81 -15.20 9.38
C SER A 618 -18.33 -14.40 10.58
N VAL A 619 -17.64 -14.54 11.71
CA VAL A 619 -17.81 -13.73 12.91
C VAL A 619 -16.43 -13.20 13.27
N ILE A 620 -16.30 -11.88 13.34
CA ILE A 620 -15.04 -11.22 13.58
C ILE A 620 -15.19 -10.29 14.75
N LEU A 621 -14.28 -10.41 15.70
CA LEU A 621 -14.18 -9.53 16.85
C LEU A 621 -12.86 -8.75 16.73
N ASP A 622 -12.95 -7.51 16.24
CA ASP A 622 -11.82 -6.62 16.12
C ASP A 622 -11.58 -5.86 17.43
N ASN A 623 -10.30 -5.57 17.72
CA ASN A 623 -9.90 -4.91 18.95
C ASN A 623 -10.45 -5.61 20.21
N ILE A 624 -10.16 -6.91 20.33
CA ILE A 624 -10.74 -7.79 21.38
C ILE A 624 -10.46 -7.32 22.82
N PHE A 625 -9.40 -6.55 23.05
CA PHE A 625 -9.05 -6.00 24.35
C PHE A 625 -9.63 -4.60 24.60
N ASN A 626 -10.53 -4.13 23.72
CA ASN A 626 -11.25 -2.87 23.86
C ASN A 626 -10.32 -1.66 24.05
N TYR A 627 -9.19 -1.65 23.36
CA TYR A 627 -8.28 -0.50 23.40
C TYR A 627 -8.98 0.75 22.87
N LYS A 628 -8.81 1.86 23.56
CA LYS A 628 -9.29 3.18 23.15
C LYS A 628 -8.17 4.18 23.32
N PRO A 629 -7.84 4.99 22.31
CA PRO A 629 -6.91 6.10 22.48
C PRO A 629 -7.46 7.09 23.51
N GLU A 630 -6.59 7.68 24.33
CA GLU A 630 -7.00 8.70 25.31
C GLU A 630 -7.48 9.98 24.64
N TYR A 631 -6.93 10.29 23.47
CA TYR A 631 -7.31 11.40 22.60
C TYR A 631 -6.89 11.11 21.16
N TYR A 632 -7.43 11.88 20.22
CA TYR A 632 -7.03 11.78 18.82
C TYR A 632 -5.66 12.43 18.60
N TYR A 633 -4.80 11.76 17.88
CA TYR A 633 -3.52 12.25 17.36
C TYR A 633 -3.26 11.67 15.97
N LEU A 634 -2.37 12.30 15.20
CA LEU A 634 -2.28 12.07 13.76
C LEU A 634 -2.06 10.61 13.33
N ASN A 635 -1.37 9.79 14.13
CA ASN A 635 -1.16 8.35 13.86
C ASN A 635 -1.77 7.44 14.93
N CYS A 636 -2.85 7.87 15.59
CA CYS A 636 -3.58 7.01 16.51
C CYS A 636 -4.36 5.93 15.74
N PRO A 637 -4.63 4.77 16.35
CA PRO A 637 -5.55 3.80 15.77
C PRO A 637 -6.97 4.37 15.74
N LEU A 638 -7.64 4.29 14.58
CA LEU A 638 -9.02 4.75 14.42
C LEU A 638 -9.99 3.71 14.97
N THR A 639 -10.12 3.66 16.28
CA THR A 639 -11.03 2.74 16.98
C THR A 639 -11.60 3.39 18.23
N ASP A 640 -12.86 3.14 18.52
CA ASP A 640 -13.53 3.52 19.75
C ASP A 640 -13.80 2.29 20.66
N GLY A 641 -13.06 1.21 20.43
CA GLY A 641 -13.13 -0.03 21.19
C GLY A 641 -13.46 -1.26 20.36
N THR A 642 -14.00 -2.28 21.00
CA THR A 642 -14.30 -3.56 20.35
C THR A 642 -15.39 -3.43 19.29
N ASN A 643 -15.14 -3.99 18.09
CA ASN A 643 -16.08 -4.05 16.98
C ASN A 643 -16.41 -5.51 16.63
N LEU A 644 -17.70 -5.88 16.73
CA LEU A 644 -18.19 -7.18 16.28
C LEU A 644 -18.72 -7.02 14.84
N MET A 645 -18.22 -7.87 13.96
CA MET A 645 -18.66 -7.93 12.57
C MET A 645 -19.17 -9.34 12.24
N ILE A 646 -20.25 -9.41 11.49
CA ILE A 646 -20.85 -10.66 11.01
C ILE A 646 -20.94 -10.60 9.49
N GLY A 647 -20.45 -11.64 8.83
CA GLY A 647 -20.43 -11.70 7.37
C GLY A 647 -20.93 -13.03 6.83
N MET A 648 -21.33 -13.01 5.56
CA MET A 648 -21.68 -14.18 4.78
C MET A 648 -21.11 -14.05 3.37
N SER A 649 -20.57 -15.13 2.84
CA SER A 649 -20.12 -15.24 1.45
C SER A 649 -20.71 -16.48 0.80
N VAL A 650 -21.18 -16.31 -0.44
CA VAL A 650 -21.80 -17.37 -1.23
C VAL A 650 -21.18 -17.45 -2.60
N ASP A 651 -20.54 -18.57 -2.89
CA ASP A 651 -20.10 -18.96 -4.24
C ASP A 651 -21.27 -19.68 -4.94
N VAL A 652 -22.07 -18.95 -5.69
CA VAL A 652 -23.34 -19.45 -6.27
C VAL A 652 -23.09 -20.60 -7.24
N ASP A 653 -22.03 -20.55 -8.01
CA ASP A 653 -21.62 -21.60 -8.96
C ASP A 653 -21.27 -22.92 -8.27
N LYS A 654 -20.96 -22.89 -6.99
CA LYS A 654 -20.65 -24.10 -6.21
C LYS A 654 -21.88 -24.73 -5.56
N LEU A 655 -23.00 -24.05 -5.53
CA LEU A 655 -24.22 -24.55 -4.90
C LEU A 655 -24.84 -25.70 -5.69
N PHE A 656 -24.66 -25.70 -7.00
CA PHE A 656 -25.24 -26.64 -7.97
C PHE A 656 -24.26 -27.67 -8.52
#